data_e0772b35ab78b5c352cce2d49510b16a
#
_entry.id   e0772b35ab78b5c352cce2d49510b16a
#
_cell.length_a   1.000
_cell.length_b   1.000
_cell.length_c   1.000
_cell.angle_alpha   90.00
_cell.angle_beta   90.00
_cell.angle_gamma   90.00
#
_symmetry.space_group_name_H-M   'P 1'
#
loop_
_entity.id
_entity.type
_entity.pdbx_description
1 polymer ?
#
loop_
_entity_poly.entity_id
_entity_poly.type
_entity_poly.pdbx_seq_one_letter_code
_entity_poly.pdbx_strand_id
1 'polypeptide(L)'
;MLDVKFLRTLIAAATLAPLCCAPVAFSAEPAKKPRKRADVPWVSLEHQRALEAERLGLAKKAEETVPVVKKSDGKPKLSNIITAPEISADKFEHVQNSEGDLIATGNAKIEDEKFELRADKIRYSQNSGAAEASGKVKASIGQARVVAENFSYNPSKELLHTPHARFGSSPMFVEADSITSDKNKVSIDNPTVYVGEPSPYSMSASASQIRYDTQTELLELDDTLVSIGPVPVFYAPYYSQYGLERPPFDIQTRAGYNSDYGAFLANTVMYNGLGSLSPGMLLDYYTERSVLVGPALNYDYKGAETWLKGFFQGAYIDDHGSRDILGVDSLGRPIDSDRFFMQMRHAQMVTDNISVIGSLAWWSDEFVTRDFRPEFFYDDQIPDNFAEIDYYGSAYTISLFTRFAPNNWELVQQRLPEARFDLQPGEIFNTGFYQNMYLSAGYFRNSGPEELIYETFETARVDAYYGIMRPIHLNSWSTITPVIGGRLTYYGNPKNGASEYTRILGQIGFDAQMDIWGTWEYQSKTMGIDGLRHHITPIMSYRYIPNATQGSGAIPTIDEISIEDFTYPPILDLGEMRNTDRLFKTNTLRLGIKNTLETRDETYGSRELARLDIFQDFNFDKRVLAQNDFKSSSFSDLYTNVSISPARWLTIGCYNRFNIENLNVPETNAYIGLFDSDKFSIYFISSYLAGAITQYSALAEYRISERYKLLGRWSYDYRLNMITDQTYTLWTRLGNSWIVEYQISYRSGSTRQNNFSFGARLSMAIF
;
A
#
# COMPACT_ATOMS: atom_id res chain seq x y z
N MET A 1 -16.54 12.21 36.49
CA MET A 1 -16.35 11.09 35.57
C MET A 1 -15.32 11.48 34.57
N LEU A 2 -14.14 10.87 34.59
CA LEU A 2 -13.07 11.16 33.67
C LEU A 2 -13.53 10.78 32.26
N ASP A 3 -13.52 11.74 31.35
CA ASP A 3 -13.85 11.49 29.94
C ASP A 3 -12.89 10.43 29.38
N VAL A 4 -13.41 9.45 28.65
CA VAL A 4 -12.62 8.44 27.95
C VAL A 4 -11.64 9.12 26.98
N LYS A 5 -11.98 10.33 26.47
CA LYS A 5 -11.04 11.19 25.71
C LYS A 5 -9.89 11.69 26.60
N PHE A 6 -10.18 12.11 27.84
CA PHE A 6 -9.16 12.58 28.78
C PHE A 6 -8.13 11.49 29.09
N LEU A 7 -8.61 10.28 29.33
CA LEU A 7 -7.72 9.16 29.62
C LEU A 7 -6.96 8.67 28.37
N ARG A 8 -7.61 8.66 27.22
CA ARG A 8 -6.91 8.48 25.92
C ARG A 8 -5.89 9.55 25.70
N THR A 9 -6.18 10.79 26.07
CA THR A 9 -5.28 11.94 26.00
C THR A 9 -4.10 11.77 26.96
N LEU A 10 -4.35 11.35 28.21
CA LEU A 10 -3.30 11.11 29.19
C LEU A 10 -2.40 9.95 28.78
N ILE A 11 -2.98 8.87 28.24
CA ILE A 11 -2.26 7.73 27.69
C ILE A 11 -1.46 8.15 26.46
N ALA A 12 -2.06 8.92 25.58
CA ALA A 12 -1.40 9.36 24.37
C ALA A 12 -0.32 10.41 24.66
N ALA A 13 -0.50 11.32 25.63
CA ALA A 13 0.56 12.19 26.14
C ALA A 13 1.77 11.41 26.64
N ALA A 14 1.48 10.26 27.24
CA ALA A 14 2.49 9.34 27.71
C ALA A 14 3.10 8.44 26.60
N THR A 15 2.40 8.26 25.45
CA THR A 15 2.90 7.47 24.33
C THR A 15 3.91 8.19 23.45
N LEU A 16 4.03 9.50 23.61
CA LEU A 16 4.85 10.35 22.72
C LEU A 16 6.30 10.55 23.16
N ALA A 17 6.64 10.05 24.32
CA ALA A 17 7.98 10.21 24.82
C ALA A 17 9.07 9.31 24.19
N PRO A 18 8.85 8.20 23.51
CA PRO A 18 9.96 7.49 22.90
C PRO A 18 10.07 7.68 21.41
N LEU A 19 11.09 8.33 21.08
CA LEU A 19 11.82 8.28 19.84
C LEU A 19 12.18 6.89 19.38
N CYS A 20 12.28 6.77 18.10
CA CYS A 20 13.05 5.80 17.36
C CYS A 20 12.26 4.66 16.72
N CYS A 21 12.31 4.71 15.40
CA CYS A 21 12.10 3.60 14.49
C CYS A 21 10.65 3.20 14.22
N ALA A 22 9.92 3.99 13.43
CA ALA A 22 8.84 3.42 12.66
C ALA A 22 9.43 2.65 11.49
N PRO A 23 9.07 1.38 11.31
CA PRO A 23 9.40 0.67 10.08
C PRO A 23 8.53 1.23 8.96
N VAL A 24 9.11 1.32 7.76
CA VAL A 24 8.30 1.03 6.59
C VAL A 24 7.76 -0.36 6.85
N ALA A 25 6.53 -0.42 7.29
CA ALA A 25 5.81 -1.66 7.34
C ALA A 25 5.69 -2.14 5.90
N PHE A 26 6.59 -3.03 5.50
CA PHE A 26 6.08 -4.15 4.76
C PHE A 26 5.10 -4.80 5.73
N SER A 27 3.86 -4.31 5.72
CA SER A 27 2.76 -5.10 6.21
C SER A 27 2.89 -6.39 5.43
N ALA A 28 3.29 -7.44 6.10
CA ALA A 28 2.87 -8.75 5.69
C ALA A 28 1.35 -8.75 5.91
N GLU A 29 0.63 -8.07 5.01
CA GLU A 29 -0.73 -8.48 4.74
C GLU A 29 -0.65 -9.97 4.45
N PRO A 30 -1.56 -10.78 5.00
CA PRO A 30 -1.63 -12.20 4.67
C PRO A 30 -1.62 -12.25 3.14
N ALA A 31 -0.67 -12.99 2.58
CA ALA A 31 -0.28 -13.01 1.20
C ALA A 31 -1.48 -12.84 0.27
N LYS A 32 -1.76 -11.62 -0.15
CA LYS A 32 -2.48 -11.40 -1.38
C LYS A 32 -1.67 -12.15 -2.40
N LYS A 33 -2.31 -13.07 -3.11
CA LYS A 33 -1.75 -13.93 -4.17
C LYS A 33 -0.56 -13.23 -4.81
N PRO A 34 0.60 -13.85 -4.95
CA PRO A 34 1.73 -13.24 -5.60
C PRO A 34 1.22 -12.63 -6.91
N ARG A 35 1.20 -11.31 -6.98
CA ARG A 35 0.84 -10.65 -8.22
C ARG A 35 1.87 -11.13 -9.22
N LYS A 36 1.43 -11.94 -10.16
CA LYS A 36 2.26 -12.35 -11.26
C LYS A 36 2.80 -11.08 -11.88
N ARG A 37 4.08 -10.99 -12.14
CA ARG A 37 4.69 -9.93 -12.96
C ARG A 37 4.00 -9.84 -14.34
N ALA A 38 3.29 -10.89 -14.72
CA ALA A 38 2.43 -11.01 -15.89
C ALA A 38 1.06 -10.32 -15.73
N ASP A 39 0.67 -9.87 -14.53
CA ASP A 39 -0.60 -9.16 -14.33
C ASP A 39 -0.47 -7.66 -14.66
N VAL A 40 0.64 -7.23 -15.26
CA VAL A 40 0.86 -5.89 -15.78
C VAL A 40 1.18 -5.93 -17.28
N PRO A 41 0.36 -6.57 -18.08
CA PRO A 41 0.35 -6.26 -19.48
C PRO A 41 -0.85 -5.38 -19.71
N TRP A 42 -1.03 -4.57 -20.57
CA TRP A 42 -2.27 -4.03 -21.09
C TRP A 42 -3.15 -3.24 -20.13
N VAL A 43 -2.63 -2.93 -19.01
CA VAL A 43 -3.31 -2.01 -18.19
C VAL A 43 -3.19 -0.71 -18.93
N SER A 44 -4.31 -0.21 -19.44
CA SER A 44 -4.38 1.13 -19.99
C SER A 44 -3.70 2.06 -18.99
N LEU A 45 -3.09 3.12 -19.47
CA LEU A 45 -2.52 4.14 -18.58
C LEU A 45 -3.48 4.53 -17.45
N GLU A 46 -4.78 4.42 -17.69
CA GLU A 46 -5.88 4.61 -16.74
C GLU A 46 -5.92 3.57 -15.63
N HIS A 47 -5.68 2.32 -15.95
CA HIS A 47 -5.64 1.30 -14.91
C HIS A 47 -4.32 1.36 -14.12
N GLN A 48 -3.20 1.69 -14.76
CA GLN A 48 -1.96 1.99 -14.02
C GLN A 48 -2.18 3.16 -13.06
N ARG A 49 -2.92 4.19 -13.48
CA ARG A 49 -3.32 5.30 -12.62
C ARG A 49 -4.30 4.90 -11.54
N ALA A 50 -5.28 4.06 -11.87
CA ALA A 50 -6.22 3.53 -10.89
C ALA A 50 -5.49 2.70 -9.82
N LEU A 51 -4.52 1.87 -10.23
CA LEU A 51 -3.66 1.12 -9.30
C LEU A 51 -2.73 2.04 -8.50
N GLU A 52 -2.21 3.09 -9.11
CA GLU A 52 -1.41 4.10 -8.42
C GLU A 52 -2.29 4.93 -7.47
N ALA A 53 -3.49 5.32 -7.89
CA ALA A 53 -4.48 5.96 -7.05
C ALA A 53 -4.93 5.05 -5.89
N GLU A 54 -5.13 3.77 -6.13
CA GLU A 54 -5.42 2.78 -5.08
C GLU A 54 -4.23 2.61 -4.13
N ARG A 55 -3.02 2.51 -4.67
CA ARG A 55 -1.77 2.43 -3.89
C ARG A 55 -1.52 3.70 -3.07
N LEU A 56 -1.89 4.86 -3.60
CA LEU A 56 -1.82 6.15 -2.90
C LEU A 56 -3.04 6.41 -2.00
N GLY A 57 -4.01 5.48 -1.95
CA GLY A 57 -5.23 5.63 -1.15
C GLY A 57 -6.26 6.60 -1.76
N LEU A 58 -6.15 6.89 -3.06
CA LEU A 58 -7.05 7.76 -3.80
C LEU A 58 -8.32 7.06 -4.30
N ALA A 59 -8.32 5.72 -4.39
CA ALA A 59 -9.50 4.99 -4.80
C ALA A 59 -10.58 5.11 -3.73
N LYS A 60 -11.75 5.63 -4.10
CA LYS A 60 -12.95 5.57 -3.25
C LYS A 60 -13.22 4.10 -2.95
N LYS A 61 -13.14 3.71 -1.67
CA LYS A 61 -13.82 2.50 -1.20
C LYS A 61 -15.27 2.66 -1.60
N ALA A 62 -15.81 1.70 -2.35
CA ALA A 62 -17.25 1.61 -2.52
C ALA A 62 -17.86 1.68 -1.12
N GLU A 63 -18.71 2.67 -0.87
CA GLU A 63 -19.41 2.82 0.38
C GLU A 63 -20.25 1.56 0.60
N GLU A 64 -19.79 0.68 1.46
CA GLU A 64 -20.71 -0.12 2.23
C GLU A 64 -21.53 0.89 3.04
N THR A 65 -22.82 0.93 2.78
CA THR A 65 -23.80 1.70 3.54
C THR A 65 -23.84 1.19 4.99
N VAL A 66 -22.90 1.66 5.78
CA VAL A 66 -23.06 1.64 7.23
C VAL A 66 -24.09 2.69 7.55
N PRO A 67 -25.17 2.38 8.28
CA PRO A 67 -26.18 3.37 8.61
C PRO A 67 -25.51 4.53 9.31
N VAL A 68 -25.62 5.71 8.73
CA VAL A 68 -25.12 6.97 9.28
C VAL A 68 -25.85 7.19 10.60
N VAL A 69 -25.18 6.90 11.69
CA VAL A 69 -25.53 7.48 12.98
C VAL A 69 -25.25 8.97 12.85
N LYS A 70 -26.32 9.75 12.71
CA LYS A 70 -26.24 11.21 12.75
C LYS A 70 -25.41 11.60 13.97
N LYS A 71 -24.23 12.17 13.74
CA LYS A 71 -23.50 12.91 14.78
C LYS A 71 -24.46 13.99 15.26
N SER A 72 -24.97 13.83 16.46
CA SER A 72 -25.61 14.92 17.16
C SER A 72 -24.49 15.91 17.49
N ASP A 73 -24.57 17.12 16.99
CA ASP A 73 -23.75 18.27 17.36
C ASP A 73 -24.05 18.75 18.80
N GLY A 74 -24.07 17.82 19.72
CA GLY A 74 -24.15 18.08 21.15
C GLY A 74 -22.87 17.59 21.79
N LYS A 75 -21.93 18.52 22.09
CA LYS A 75 -20.90 18.23 23.11
C LYS A 75 -21.60 17.62 24.31
N PRO A 76 -21.28 16.38 24.75
CA PRO A 76 -21.87 15.84 25.93
C PRO A 76 -21.42 16.74 27.07
N LYS A 77 -22.38 17.50 27.63
CA LYS A 77 -22.16 18.15 28.93
C LYS A 77 -21.94 17.04 29.94
N LEU A 78 -20.83 17.10 30.66
CA LEU A 78 -20.45 16.14 31.73
C LEU A 78 -21.56 15.91 32.78
N SER A 79 -22.54 16.82 32.87
CA SER A 79 -23.63 16.80 33.86
C SER A 79 -24.70 15.72 33.65
N ASN A 80 -24.71 14.97 32.56
CA ASN A 80 -25.79 14.04 32.22
C ASN A 80 -25.41 12.53 32.30
N ILE A 81 -24.28 12.16 32.93
CA ILE A 81 -23.79 10.78 32.92
C ILE A 81 -23.78 10.13 34.31
N ILE A 82 -24.27 10.78 35.36
CA ILE A 82 -24.34 10.18 36.70
C ILE A 82 -25.78 9.77 37.01
N THR A 83 -26.16 8.57 36.62
CA THR A 83 -27.05 7.74 37.44
C THR A 83 -26.30 7.51 38.73
N ALA A 84 -26.92 7.76 39.89
CA ALA A 84 -26.25 7.71 41.19
C ALA A 84 -25.33 6.48 41.30
N PRO A 85 -24.00 6.67 41.53
CA PRO A 85 -23.07 5.55 41.55
C PRO A 85 -23.41 4.59 42.71
N GLU A 86 -23.23 3.30 42.51
CA GLU A 86 -23.35 2.33 43.57
C GLU A 86 -22.13 2.42 44.48
N ILE A 87 -22.37 2.67 45.78
CA ILE A 87 -21.31 2.79 46.79
C ILE A 87 -21.44 1.65 47.80
N SER A 88 -20.36 0.91 47.98
CA SER A 88 -20.27 -0.17 48.97
C SER A 88 -19.05 0.00 49.88
N ALA A 89 -19.17 -0.34 51.15
CA ALA A 89 -18.08 -0.32 52.12
C ALA A 89 -18.46 -1.14 53.39
N ASP A 90 -17.47 -1.43 54.23
CA ASP A 90 -17.68 -2.10 55.51
C ASP A 90 -18.40 -1.19 56.51
N LYS A 91 -18.15 0.13 56.47
CA LYS A 91 -18.77 1.15 57.31
C LYS A 91 -19.09 2.41 56.53
N PHE A 92 -20.25 3.01 56.86
CA PHE A 92 -20.69 4.29 56.34
C PHE A 92 -20.90 5.30 57.45
N GLU A 93 -20.45 6.53 57.24
CA GLU A 93 -20.68 7.67 58.07
C GLU A 93 -21.24 8.82 57.22
N HIS A 94 -22.40 9.32 57.60
CA HIS A 94 -23.03 10.46 56.92
C HIS A 94 -22.67 11.75 57.69
N VAL A 95 -21.92 12.64 57.04
CA VAL A 95 -21.54 13.91 57.68
C VAL A 95 -22.60 14.95 57.34
N GLN A 96 -23.23 15.50 58.41
CA GLN A 96 -24.21 16.60 58.26
C GLN A 96 -23.50 17.90 57.94
N ASN A 97 -23.20 18.10 56.66
CA ASN A 97 -22.67 19.35 56.13
C ASN A 97 -23.48 19.78 54.88
N SER A 98 -23.20 20.98 54.36
CA SER A 98 -23.87 21.53 53.16
C SER A 98 -23.63 20.72 51.88
N GLU A 99 -22.61 19.88 51.85
CA GLU A 99 -22.21 19.07 50.69
C GLU A 99 -22.85 17.65 50.70
N GLY A 100 -23.45 17.24 51.82
CA GLY A 100 -24.04 15.90 51.96
C GLY A 100 -23.01 14.78 51.86
N ASP A 101 -21.88 14.93 52.58
CA ASP A 101 -20.77 14.00 52.45
C ASP A 101 -21.09 12.63 53.05
N LEU A 102 -20.76 11.62 52.26
CA LEU A 102 -20.78 10.21 52.66
C LEU A 102 -19.33 9.71 52.79
N ILE A 103 -18.95 9.23 53.95
CA ILE A 103 -17.64 8.61 54.19
C ILE A 103 -17.84 7.10 54.25
N ALA A 104 -17.22 6.42 53.30
CA ALA A 104 -17.14 4.97 53.19
C ALA A 104 -15.76 4.51 53.67
N THR A 105 -15.70 3.58 54.61
CA THR A 105 -14.43 3.11 55.18
C THR A 105 -14.41 1.58 55.25
N GLY A 106 -13.26 1.01 54.90
CA GLY A 106 -13.03 -0.43 54.79
C GLY A 106 -13.58 -0.98 53.47
N ASN A 107 -12.68 -1.47 52.61
CA ASN A 107 -13.01 -1.98 51.26
C ASN A 107 -14.00 -1.08 50.51
N ALA A 108 -13.84 0.24 50.63
CA ALA A 108 -14.74 1.19 50.04
C ALA A 108 -14.65 1.13 48.49
N LYS A 109 -15.81 1.08 47.83
CA LYS A 109 -15.94 0.97 46.39
C LYS A 109 -17.02 1.93 45.90
N ILE A 110 -16.72 2.64 44.82
CA ILE A 110 -17.68 3.36 43.99
C ILE A 110 -17.69 2.72 42.64
N GLU A 111 -18.82 2.34 42.11
CA GLU A 111 -18.97 1.69 40.82
C GLU A 111 -20.08 2.36 39.99
N ASP A 112 -19.78 2.54 38.71
CA ASP A 112 -20.70 2.95 37.64
C ASP A 112 -20.36 2.16 36.38
N GLU A 113 -21.18 2.16 35.33
CA GLU A 113 -21.01 1.37 34.10
C GLU A 113 -19.59 1.42 33.49
N LYS A 114 -18.85 2.52 33.67
CA LYS A 114 -17.52 2.75 33.05
C LYS A 114 -16.42 3.10 34.02
N PHE A 115 -16.72 3.18 35.31
CA PHE A 115 -15.80 3.65 36.33
C PHE A 115 -15.92 2.81 37.60
N GLU A 116 -14.81 2.37 38.12
CA GLU A 116 -14.70 1.71 39.42
C GLU A 116 -13.57 2.35 40.24
N LEU A 117 -13.84 2.78 41.44
CA LEU A 117 -12.88 3.31 42.42
C LEU A 117 -12.93 2.49 43.70
N ARG A 118 -11.79 1.97 44.12
CA ARG A 118 -11.60 1.24 45.35
C ARG A 118 -10.54 1.91 46.20
N ALA A 119 -10.76 2.01 47.50
CA ALA A 119 -9.80 2.53 48.47
C ALA A 119 -10.09 2.03 49.89
N ASP A 120 -9.15 2.26 50.80
CA ASP A 120 -9.39 1.99 52.22
C ASP A 120 -10.46 2.95 52.78
N LYS A 121 -10.49 4.20 52.29
CA LYS A 121 -11.46 5.23 52.64
C LYS A 121 -11.84 6.07 51.45
N ILE A 122 -13.14 6.32 51.25
CA ILE A 122 -13.68 7.20 50.23
C ILE A 122 -14.63 8.19 50.87
N ARG A 123 -14.44 9.48 50.55
CA ARG A 123 -15.38 10.56 50.88
C ARG A 123 -16.04 10.98 49.57
N TYR A 124 -17.35 10.90 49.52
CA TYR A 124 -18.16 11.27 48.39
C TYR A 124 -19.18 12.34 48.75
N SER A 125 -19.13 13.46 48.00
CA SER A 125 -20.04 14.58 48.20
C SER A 125 -21.24 14.45 47.27
N GLN A 126 -22.41 14.16 47.81
CA GLN A 126 -23.63 13.88 47.04
C GLN A 126 -24.07 15.09 46.18
N ASN A 127 -23.89 16.33 46.68
CA ASN A 127 -24.34 17.53 46.03
C ASN A 127 -23.39 17.98 44.88
N SER A 128 -22.09 17.84 45.05
CA SER A 128 -21.08 18.24 44.07
C SER A 128 -20.58 17.09 43.20
N GLY A 129 -20.83 15.83 43.59
CA GLY A 129 -20.27 14.64 42.96
C GLY A 129 -18.76 14.49 43.20
N ALA A 130 -18.16 15.29 44.06
CA ALA A 130 -16.74 15.23 44.37
C ALA A 130 -16.40 13.94 45.13
N ALA A 131 -15.29 13.30 44.77
CA ALA A 131 -14.78 12.08 45.37
C ALA A 131 -13.33 12.26 45.81
N GLU A 132 -13.03 11.97 47.08
CA GLU A 132 -11.69 11.89 47.62
C GLU A 132 -11.47 10.46 48.14
N ALA A 133 -10.40 9.82 47.68
CA ALA A 133 -10.05 8.47 48.09
C ALA A 133 -8.64 8.43 48.68
N SER A 134 -8.45 7.65 49.73
CA SER A 134 -7.16 7.49 50.39
C SER A 134 -6.93 6.05 50.84
N GLY A 135 -5.66 5.65 50.78
CA GLY A 135 -5.19 4.31 51.12
C GLY A 135 -5.48 3.27 50.02
N LYS A 136 -4.44 2.75 49.44
CA LYS A 136 -4.45 1.70 48.38
C LYS A 136 -5.48 1.97 47.27
N VAL A 137 -5.51 3.18 46.80
CA VAL A 137 -6.46 3.61 45.76
C VAL A 137 -6.23 2.84 44.45
N LYS A 138 -7.30 2.26 43.94
CA LYS A 138 -7.34 1.62 42.61
C LYS A 138 -8.54 2.14 41.86
N ALA A 139 -8.30 2.75 40.71
CA ALA A 139 -9.36 3.19 39.82
C ALA A 139 -9.26 2.47 38.49
N SER A 140 -10.40 2.07 37.96
CA SER A 140 -10.52 1.49 36.61
C SER A 140 -11.45 2.36 35.77
N ILE A 141 -11.02 2.78 34.60
CA ILE A 141 -11.78 3.63 33.68
C ILE A 141 -11.63 3.06 32.26
N GLY A 142 -12.64 2.31 31.86
CA GLY A 142 -12.54 1.53 30.62
C GLY A 142 -11.37 0.52 30.69
N GLN A 143 -10.38 0.65 29.76
CA GLN A 143 -9.20 -0.21 29.75
C GLN A 143 -8.03 0.29 30.62
N ALA A 144 -8.12 1.52 31.12
CA ALA A 144 -7.06 2.10 31.93
C ALA A 144 -7.25 1.83 33.41
N ARG A 145 -6.12 1.64 34.09
CA ARG A 145 -6.06 1.40 35.52
C ARG A 145 -5.10 2.36 36.19
N VAL A 146 -5.53 2.93 37.29
CA VAL A 146 -4.75 3.87 38.11
C VAL A 146 -4.55 3.25 39.49
N VAL A 147 -3.32 3.33 39.98
CA VAL A 147 -2.97 2.96 41.34
C VAL A 147 -2.27 4.16 41.99
N ALA A 148 -2.76 4.57 43.16
CA ALA A 148 -2.23 5.72 43.90
C ALA A 148 -2.41 5.56 45.38
N GLU A 149 -1.80 6.43 46.18
CA GLU A 149 -2.08 6.50 47.62
C GLU A 149 -3.30 7.39 47.91
N ASN A 150 -3.45 8.47 47.17
CA ASN A 150 -4.53 9.42 47.27
C ASN A 150 -5.08 9.77 45.88
N PHE A 151 -6.36 10.09 45.83
CA PHE A 151 -7.05 10.48 44.61
C PHE A 151 -8.11 11.50 44.98
N SER A 152 -8.20 12.59 44.24
CA SER A 152 -9.19 13.64 44.40
C SER A 152 -9.77 14.03 43.05
N TYR A 153 -11.08 14.02 42.94
CA TYR A 153 -11.81 14.42 41.74
C TYR A 153 -13.00 15.30 42.08
N ASN A 154 -13.10 16.45 41.40
CA ASN A 154 -14.20 17.36 41.54
C ASN A 154 -14.84 17.64 40.16
N PRO A 155 -16.01 17.04 39.86
CA PRO A 155 -16.65 17.17 38.54
C PRO A 155 -17.16 18.60 38.26
N SER A 156 -17.52 19.37 39.29
CA SER A 156 -18.00 20.74 39.10
C SER A 156 -16.89 21.70 38.65
N LYS A 157 -15.65 21.41 39.04
CA LYS A 157 -14.45 22.18 38.65
C LYS A 157 -13.66 21.48 37.56
N GLU A 158 -14.06 20.27 37.17
CA GLU A 158 -13.33 19.38 36.28
C GLU A 158 -11.86 19.18 36.72
N LEU A 159 -11.62 19.22 38.03
CA LEU A 159 -10.30 19.13 38.64
C LEU A 159 -10.03 17.71 39.12
N LEU A 160 -8.94 17.14 38.68
CA LEU A 160 -8.39 15.88 39.16
C LEU A 160 -6.99 16.14 39.71
N HIS A 161 -6.70 15.55 40.86
CA HIS A 161 -5.34 15.55 41.41
C HIS A 161 -5.04 14.19 42.05
N THR A 162 -3.89 13.64 41.71
CA THR A 162 -3.43 12.35 42.21
C THR A 162 -1.92 12.36 42.39
N PRO A 163 -1.42 12.40 43.63
CA PRO A 163 0.02 12.29 43.92
C PRO A 163 0.49 10.84 43.83
N HIS A 164 1.75 10.63 43.48
CA HIS A 164 2.41 9.33 43.39
C HIS A 164 1.59 8.28 42.62
N ALA A 165 1.21 8.64 41.41
CA ALA A 165 0.34 7.82 40.58
C ALA A 165 1.08 6.91 39.63
N ARG A 166 0.58 5.67 39.54
CA ARG A 166 0.92 4.74 38.45
C ARG A 166 -0.33 4.47 37.66
N PHE A 167 -0.26 4.68 36.36
CA PHE A 167 -1.36 4.30 35.54
C PHE A 167 -0.89 3.51 34.31
N GLY A 168 -1.75 2.65 33.80
CA GLY A 168 -1.46 1.83 32.67
C GLY A 168 -2.71 1.54 31.86
N SER A 169 -2.52 1.57 30.55
CA SER A 169 -3.38 0.98 29.56
C SER A 169 -2.46 0.34 28.55
N SER A 170 -2.51 -0.99 28.42
CA SER A 170 -1.62 -1.69 27.50
C SER A 170 -1.67 -1.05 26.11
N PRO A 171 -0.52 -0.75 25.46
CA PRO A 171 0.85 -1.15 25.83
C PRO A 171 1.62 -0.13 26.71
N MET A 172 1.00 0.89 27.27
CA MET A 172 1.65 2.00 27.96
C MET A 172 1.47 1.97 29.46
N PHE A 173 2.54 2.29 30.18
CA PHE A 173 2.57 2.41 31.63
C PHE A 173 3.28 3.70 32.02
N VAL A 174 2.74 4.43 32.98
CA VAL A 174 3.30 5.69 33.45
C VAL A 174 3.41 5.68 34.97
N GLU A 175 4.55 6.13 35.47
CA GLU A 175 4.77 6.47 36.88
C GLU A 175 5.03 7.96 36.94
N ALA A 176 4.42 8.66 37.90
CA ALA A 176 4.56 10.11 38.05
C ALA A 176 4.46 10.52 39.49
N ASP A 177 5.14 11.62 39.88
CA ASP A 177 5.04 12.20 41.22
C ASP A 177 3.70 12.85 41.43
N SER A 178 3.14 13.48 40.42
CA SER A 178 1.77 13.98 40.48
C SER A 178 1.13 14.03 39.09
N ILE A 179 -0.21 13.89 39.08
CA ILE A 179 -1.04 14.14 37.91
C ILE A 179 -2.11 15.15 38.31
N THR A 180 -2.18 16.26 37.62
CA THR A 180 -3.17 17.31 37.81
C THR A 180 -3.87 17.57 36.48
N SER A 181 -5.19 17.66 36.54
CA SER A 181 -5.99 18.06 35.36
C SER A 181 -6.94 19.17 35.77
N ASP A 182 -7.03 20.20 34.95
CA ASP A 182 -7.95 21.31 35.08
C ASP A 182 -8.59 21.57 33.70
N LYS A 183 -9.92 21.47 33.64
CA LYS A 183 -10.74 21.66 32.42
C LYS A 183 -10.13 21.17 31.10
N ASN A 184 -9.14 21.90 30.62
CA ASN A 184 -8.54 21.68 29.32
C ASN A 184 -7.05 21.35 29.39
N LYS A 185 -6.44 21.42 30.58
CA LYS A 185 -5.00 21.19 30.75
C LYS A 185 -4.71 20.00 31.65
N VAL A 186 -3.81 19.16 31.20
CA VAL A 186 -3.26 18.05 31.98
C VAL A 186 -1.77 18.35 32.22
N SER A 187 -1.36 18.27 33.47
CA SER A 187 0.04 18.37 33.88
C SER A 187 0.44 17.11 34.63
N ILE A 188 1.59 16.57 34.27
CA ILE A 188 2.17 15.39 34.89
C ILE A 188 3.61 15.75 35.30
N ASP A 189 3.91 15.66 36.58
CA ASP A 189 5.22 16.04 37.12
C ASP A 189 6.10 14.80 37.29
N ASN A 190 7.37 14.93 36.86
CA ASN A 190 8.38 13.89 36.87
C ASN A 190 7.88 12.54 36.31
N PRO A 191 7.22 12.51 35.14
CA PRO A 191 6.73 11.27 34.59
C PRO A 191 7.85 10.40 34.06
N THR A 192 7.71 9.09 34.26
CA THR A 192 8.43 8.06 33.51
C THR A 192 7.41 7.18 32.79
N VAL A 193 7.50 7.20 31.47
CA VAL A 193 6.62 6.46 30.58
C VAL A 193 7.34 5.23 30.07
N TYR A 194 6.72 4.06 30.20
CA TYR A 194 7.21 2.79 29.69
C TYR A 194 6.35 2.31 28.54
N VAL A 195 7.00 1.83 27.48
CA VAL A 195 6.33 1.12 26.41
C VAL A 195 6.41 -0.38 26.71
N GLY A 196 5.26 -0.99 27.02
CA GLY A 196 5.19 -2.34 27.58
C GLY A 196 5.30 -2.35 29.12
N GLU A 197 5.18 -3.53 29.71
CA GLU A 197 5.33 -3.66 31.16
C GLU A 197 6.72 -3.18 31.63
N PRO A 198 6.79 -2.37 32.70
CA PRO A 198 8.07 -1.91 33.24
C PRO A 198 9.02 -3.06 33.55
N SER A 199 10.17 -3.06 32.95
CA SER A 199 11.23 -4.03 33.16
C SER A 199 12.61 -3.34 33.07
N PRO A 200 13.68 -3.96 33.56
CA PRO A 200 15.03 -3.39 33.47
C PRO A 200 15.53 -3.12 32.02
N TYR A 201 14.86 -3.69 31.05
CA TYR A 201 15.19 -3.55 29.60
C TYR A 201 14.11 -2.84 28.81
N SER A 202 13.06 -2.36 29.48
CA SER A 202 11.99 -1.62 28.81
C SER A 202 12.51 -0.30 28.27
N MET A 203 11.97 0.09 27.14
CA MET A 203 12.12 1.46 26.69
C MET A 203 11.30 2.37 27.59
N SER A 204 11.92 3.45 28.04
CA SER A 204 11.28 4.47 28.87
C SER A 204 11.61 5.87 28.36
N ALA A 205 10.69 6.78 28.65
CA ALA A 205 10.94 8.21 28.50
C ALA A 205 10.59 8.89 29.83
N SER A 206 11.55 9.58 30.39
CA SER A 206 11.36 10.43 31.57
C SER A 206 11.40 11.91 31.15
N ALA A 207 10.58 12.72 31.78
CA ALA A 207 10.55 14.16 31.60
C ALA A 207 10.45 14.85 32.97
N SER A 208 10.87 16.13 33.07
CA SER A 208 10.62 16.90 34.29
C SER A 208 9.13 17.28 34.40
N GLN A 209 8.50 17.57 33.26
CA GLN A 209 7.07 17.83 33.19
C GLN A 209 6.50 17.48 31.82
N ILE A 210 5.26 16.98 31.82
CA ILE A 210 4.43 16.84 30.60
C ILE A 210 3.21 17.75 30.77
N ARG A 211 2.93 18.59 29.78
CA ARG A 211 1.74 19.43 29.71
C ARG A 211 0.97 19.14 28.42
N TYR A 212 -0.32 18.98 28.52
CA TYR A 212 -1.19 18.78 27.38
C TYR A 212 -2.43 19.67 27.47
N ASP A 213 -2.66 20.43 26.41
CA ASP A 213 -3.86 21.25 26.26
C ASP A 213 -4.85 20.54 25.34
N THR A 214 -6.00 20.15 25.89
CA THR A 214 -7.02 19.35 25.18
C THR A 214 -7.83 20.16 24.17
N GLN A 215 -7.77 21.48 24.19
CA GLN A 215 -8.46 22.34 23.21
C GLN A 215 -7.60 22.61 21.97
N THR A 216 -6.34 22.90 22.18
CA THR A 216 -5.38 23.16 21.12
C THR A 216 -4.67 21.89 20.64
N GLU A 217 -4.83 20.78 21.37
CA GLU A 217 -4.14 19.52 21.17
C GLU A 217 -2.60 19.66 21.22
N LEU A 218 -2.12 20.71 21.93
CA LEU A 218 -0.69 20.95 22.12
C LEU A 218 -0.16 20.12 23.27
N LEU A 219 0.82 19.29 22.99
CA LEU A 219 1.64 18.56 23.95
C LEU A 219 2.99 19.23 24.08
N GLU A 220 3.43 19.45 25.32
CA GLU A 220 4.74 19.98 25.66
C GLU A 220 5.42 19.08 26.69
N LEU A 221 6.71 18.82 26.50
CA LEU A 221 7.57 18.04 27.39
C LEU A 221 8.84 18.84 27.69
N ASP A 222 9.22 18.89 28.95
CA ASP A 222 10.46 19.51 29.41
C ASP A 222 11.47 18.43 29.85
N ASP A 223 12.74 18.62 29.50
CA ASP A 223 13.87 17.77 29.90
C ASP A 223 13.63 16.27 29.62
N THR A 224 13.20 15.96 28.43
CA THR A 224 12.87 14.59 28.05
C THR A 224 14.10 13.74 27.79
N LEU A 225 14.27 12.66 28.55
CA LEU A 225 15.31 11.66 28.39
C LEU A 225 14.71 10.32 27.98
N VAL A 226 15.07 9.84 26.82
CA VAL A 226 14.67 8.50 26.33
C VAL A 226 15.78 7.50 26.62
N SER A 227 15.41 6.36 27.19
CA SER A 227 16.34 5.31 27.57
C SER A 227 15.86 3.93 27.08
N ILE A 228 16.79 3.07 26.76
CA ILE A 228 16.57 1.64 26.50
C ILE A 228 17.20 0.88 27.67
N GLY A 229 16.38 0.37 28.56
CA GLY A 229 16.86 -0.11 29.84
C GLY A 229 17.63 0.98 30.59
N PRO A 230 18.89 0.73 31.03
CA PRO A 230 19.68 1.72 31.75
C PRO A 230 20.45 2.70 30.82
N VAL A 231 20.34 2.53 29.50
CA VAL A 231 21.16 3.32 28.54
C VAL A 231 20.36 4.48 28.01
N PRO A 232 20.76 5.75 28.30
CA PRO A 232 20.12 6.91 27.67
C PRO A 232 20.53 6.98 26.19
N VAL A 233 19.53 7.15 25.32
CA VAL A 233 19.74 7.16 23.86
C VAL A 233 19.42 8.50 23.23
N PHE A 234 18.59 9.34 23.89
CA PHE A 234 18.23 10.64 23.36
C PHE A 234 17.81 11.59 24.47
N TYR A 235 18.16 12.88 24.34
CA TYR A 235 17.75 13.94 25.24
C TYR A 235 17.25 15.16 24.46
N ALA A 236 16.12 15.71 24.89
CA ALA A 236 15.56 16.96 24.40
C ALA A 236 15.24 17.88 25.58
N PRO A 237 15.85 19.08 25.68
CA PRO A 237 15.55 20.02 26.77
C PRO A 237 14.13 20.55 26.73
N TYR A 238 13.57 20.66 25.55
CA TYR A 238 12.16 21.00 25.31
C TYR A 238 11.66 20.32 24.04
N TYR A 239 10.45 19.82 24.11
CA TYR A 239 9.77 19.23 22.97
C TYR A 239 8.31 19.67 22.95
N SER A 240 7.76 19.97 21.77
CA SER A 240 6.34 20.23 21.61
C SER A 240 5.80 19.65 20.30
N GLN A 241 4.54 19.22 20.33
CA GLN A 241 3.84 18.79 19.12
C GLN A 241 2.35 19.02 19.21
N TYR A 242 1.68 19.09 18.06
CA TYR A 242 0.24 19.09 17.94
C TYR A 242 -0.27 17.67 17.66
N GLY A 243 -1.32 17.28 18.39
CA GLY A 243 -1.89 15.95 18.30
C GLY A 243 -1.06 14.88 19.02
N LEU A 244 -1.66 13.70 19.18
CA LEU A 244 -1.09 12.59 19.94
C LEU A 244 -0.96 11.31 19.11
N GLU A 245 -1.22 11.42 17.80
CA GLU A 245 -1.32 10.25 16.92
C GLU A 245 0.04 9.71 16.44
N ARG A 246 1.11 10.51 16.56
CA ARG A 246 2.44 10.15 16.03
C ARG A 246 3.54 10.41 17.04
N PRO A 247 4.57 9.57 17.11
CA PRO A 247 5.76 9.86 17.92
C PRO A 247 6.48 11.12 17.39
N PRO A 248 7.18 11.87 18.26
CA PRO A 248 7.86 13.13 17.88
C PRO A 248 8.90 12.98 16.79
N PHE A 249 9.59 11.87 16.82
CA PHE A 249 10.54 11.50 15.79
C PHE A 249 10.25 10.08 15.29
N ASP A 250 10.42 9.90 14.02
CA ASP A 250 10.49 8.58 13.40
C ASP A 250 11.94 8.37 12.96
N ILE A 251 12.59 7.38 13.55
CA ILE A 251 13.97 7.03 13.22
C ILE A 251 13.99 5.60 12.72
N GLN A 252 14.38 5.42 11.47
CA GLN A 252 14.61 4.13 10.87
C GLN A 252 16.10 3.89 10.76
N THR A 253 16.60 2.86 11.42
CA THR A 253 18.00 2.51 11.41
C THR A 253 18.20 1.12 10.83
N ARG A 254 19.13 1.02 9.89
CA ARG A 254 19.64 -0.25 9.37
C ARG A 254 21.15 -0.28 9.60
N ALA A 255 21.65 -1.34 10.16
CA ALA A 255 23.08 -1.55 10.38
C ALA A 255 23.48 -2.93 9.87
N GLY A 256 24.66 -3.06 9.32
CA GLY A 256 25.11 -4.35 8.82
C GLY A 256 26.43 -4.30 8.10
N TYR A 257 26.64 -5.34 7.31
CA TYR A 257 27.76 -5.48 6.40
C TYR A 257 27.27 -5.96 5.05
N ASN A 258 27.80 -5.41 3.99
CA ASN A 258 27.59 -5.85 2.63
C ASN A 258 28.95 -5.84 1.90
N SER A 259 29.20 -6.82 1.03
CA SER A 259 30.47 -6.91 0.31
C SER A 259 30.77 -5.67 -0.55
N ASP A 260 29.73 -4.93 -0.97
CA ASP A 260 29.87 -3.79 -1.88
C ASP A 260 29.98 -2.44 -1.16
N TYR A 261 29.58 -2.36 0.11
CA TYR A 261 29.68 -1.12 0.91
C TYR A 261 30.54 -1.23 2.17
N GLY A 262 31.01 -2.43 2.52
CA GLY A 262 31.62 -2.71 3.81
C GLY A 262 30.59 -2.71 4.95
N ALA A 263 31.00 -2.30 6.14
CA ALA A 263 30.07 -2.06 7.23
C ALA A 263 29.28 -0.77 6.99
N PHE A 264 28.00 -0.77 7.35
CA PHE A 264 27.14 0.38 7.14
C PHE A 264 26.18 0.64 8.30
N LEU A 265 25.83 1.92 8.43
CA LEU A 265 24.76 2.42 9.30
C LEU A 265 23.93 3.41 8.48
N ALA A 266 22.69 3.05 8.17
CA ALA A 266 21.79 3.87 7.36
C ALA A 266 20.62 4.35 8.22
N ASN A 267 20.42 5.67 8.28
CA ASN A 267 19.42 6.30 9.11
C ASN A 267 18.51 7.23 8.29
N THR A 268 17.23 7.16 8.58
CA THR A 268 16.24 8.17 8.17
C THR A 268 15.63 8.73 9.44
N VAL A 269 15.76 10.04 9.63
CA VAL A 269 15.25 10.73 10.82
C VAL A 269 14.19 11.73 10.38
N MET A 270 12.96 11.56 10.87
CA MET A 270 11.84 12.46 10.59
C MET A 270 11.35 13.11 11.86
N TYR A 271 11.00 14.39 11.81
CA TYR A 271 10.41 15.14 12.91
C TYR A 271 8.92 15.36 12.68
N ASN A 272 8.08 14.79 13.54
CA ASN A 272 6.62 14.80 13.39
C ASN A 272 5.91 15.94 14.16
N GLY A 273 6.66 16.84 14.79
CA GLY A 273 6.12 17.90 15.64
C GLY A 273 5.39 19.03 14.92
N LEU A 274 5.40 19.08 13.58
CA LEU A 274 4.77 20.15 12.81
C LEU A 274 3.38 19.76 12.24
N GLY A 275 2.66 18.90 12.93
CA GLY A 275 1.31 18.48 12.54
C GLY A 275 1.30 17.69 11.22
N SER A 276 0.81 18.31 10.15
CA SER A 276 0.74 17.66 8.82
C SER A 276 2.07 17.55 8.09
N LEU A 277 3.13 18.19 8.57
CA LEU A 277 4.45 18.19 7.98
C LEU A 277 5.43 17.43 8.87
N SER A 278 6.21 16.55 8.27
CA SER A 278 7.29 15.81 8.93
C SER A 278 8.58 16.01 8.14
N PRO A 279 9.33 17.11 8.38
CA PRO A 279 10.65 17.28 7.80
C PRO A 279 11.64 16.29 8.40
N GLY A 280 12.66 15.96 7.65
CA GLY A 280 13.66 14.99 8.09
C GLY A 280 14.93 15.03 7.26
N MET A 281 15.79 14.06 7.53
CA MET A 281 17.05 13.90 6.82
C MET A 281 17.44 12.42 6.70
N LEU A 282 18.20 12.14 5.66
CA LEU A 282 18.91 10.90 5.43
C LEU A 282 20.37 11.10 5.86
N LEU A 283 20.90 10.17 6.64
CA LEU A 283 22.30 10.19 7.08
C LEU A 283 22.80 8.76 7.18
N ASP A 284 23.52 8.32 6.16
CA ASP A 284 24.10 7.00 6.10
C ASP A 284 25.61 7.08 6.06
N TYR A 285 26.24 6.09 6.66
CA TYR A 285 27.68 5.88 6.59
C TYR A 285 28.00 4.48 6.07
N TYR A 286 28.88 4.41 5.10
CA TYR A 286 29.35 3.18 4.46
C TYR A 286 30.89 3.17 4.47
N THR A 287 31.50 2.17 5.06
CA THR A 287 32.98 2.16 5.22
C THR A 287 33.73 2.13 3.91
N GLU A 288 33.17 1.52 2.86
CA GLU A 288 33.79 1.39 1.53
C GLU A 288 33.26 2.41 0.52
N ARG A 289 32.22 3.19 0.85
CA ARG A 289 31.53 4.07 -0.09
C ARG A 289 31.49 5.54 0.36
N SER A 290 31.59 5.86 1.65
CA SER A 290 31.54 7.20 2.23
C SER A 290 30.21 7.54 2.92
N VAL A 291 29.85 8.82 3.01
CA VAL A 291 28.66 9.35 3.68
C VAL A 291 27.61 9.76 2.65
N LEU A 292 26.39 9.26 2.81
CA LEU A 292 25.24 9.72 2.06
C LEU A 292 24.39 10.62 2.95
N VAL A 293 24.08 11.83 2.48
CA VAL A 293 23.32 12.81 3.24
C VAL A 293 22.31 13.52 2.35
N GLY A 294 21.15 13.84 2.92
CA GLY A 294 20.17 14.65 2.21
C GLY A 294 18.86 14.87 2.96
N PRO A 295 18.01 15.76 2.44
CA PRO A 295 16.74 16.09 3.06
C PRO A 295 15.66 15.04 2.81
N ALA A 296 14.73 14.97 3.75
CA ALA A 296 13.49 14.20 3.63
C ALA A 296 12.29 15.05 4.10
N LEU A 297 11.13 14.78 3.55
CA LEU A 297 9.88 15.44 3.92
C LEU A 297 8.73 14.48 3.70
N ASN A 298 7.92 14.24 4.73
CA ASN A 298 6.61 13.64 4.58
C ASN A 298 5.54 14.69 4.88
N TYR A 299 4.40 14.60 4.21
CA TYR A 299 3.25 15.44 4.49
C TYR A 299 1.95 14.66 4.32
N ASP A 300 1.02 14.88 5.25
CA ASP A 300 -0.30 14.24 5.26
C ASP A 300 -1.29 15.20 5.92
N TYR A 301 -2.02 15.93 5.09
CA TYR A 301 -3.03 16.90 5.54
C TYR A 301 -4.42 16.40 5.16
N LYS A 302 -5.35 16.44 6.11
CA LYS A 302 -6.76 16.09 5.91
C LYS A 302 -7.63 17.26 6.37
N GLY A 303 -8.26 17.94 5.43
CA GLY A 303 -9.33 18.91 5.67
C GLY A 303 -10.72 18.25 5.57
N ALA A 304 -11.76 19.06 5.61
CA ALA A 304 -13.15 18.59 5.51
C ALA A 304 -13.49 18.03 4.12
N GLU A 305 -13.05 18.70 3.07
CA GLU A 305 -13.31 18.37 1.66
C GLU A 305 -12.03 18.20 0.84
N THR A 306 -10.88 18.56 1.42
CA THR A 306 -9.59 18.53 0.74
C THR A 306 -8.60 17.71 1.52
N TRP A 307 -7.71 17.02 0.84
CA TRP A 307 -6.58 16.35 1.46
C TRP A 307 -5.38 16.36 0.52
N LEU A 308 -4.20 16.32 1.10
CA LEU A 308 -2.97 16.12 0.36
C LEU A 308 -2.02 15.21 1.14
N LYS A 309 -1.33 14.36 0.42
CA LYS A 309 -0.39 13.41 0.98
C LYS A 309 0.78 13.22 0.04
N GLY A 310 1.95 13.06 0.59
CA GLY A 310 3.12 12.73 -0.21
C GLY A 310 4.39 12.69 0.59
N PHE A 311 5.48 12.44 -0.13
CA PHE A 311 6.82 12.47 0.42
C PHE A 311 7.82 13.02 -0.60
N PHE A 312 8.90 13.53 -0.08
CA PHE A 312 10.11 13.86 -0.82
C PHE A 312 11.31 13.29 -0.07
N GLN A 313 12.24 12.67 -0.79
CA GLN A 313 13.54 12.27 -0.29
C GLN A 313 14.58 12.56 -1.37
N GLY A 314 15.69 13.15 -0.98
CA GLY A 314 16.81 13.35 -1.86
C GLY A 314 18.09 13.17 -1.08
N ALA A 315 19.13 12.61 -1.69
CA ALA A 315 20.43 12.47 -1.07
C ALA A 315 21.54 12.51 -2.10
N TYR A 316 22.72 12.86 -1.61
CA TYR A 316 23.96 12.92 -2.35
C TYR A 316 25.05 12.14 -1.60
N ILE A 317 25.93 11.52 -2.37
CA ILE A 317 27.13 10.83 -1.90
C ILE A 317 28.27 11.07 -2.89
N ASP A 318 29.45 11.43 -2.36
CA ASP A 318 30.73 11.27 -3.07
C ASP A 318 31.20 9.82 -2.82
N ASP A 319 30.95 8.97 -3.82
CA ASP A 319 31.06 7.52 -3.70
C ASP A 319 32.50 7.06 -3.93
N HIS A 320 33.18 6.71 -2.87
CA HIS A 320 34.57 6.25 -2.90
C HIS A 320 34.75 4.78 -3.30
N GLY A 321 33.69 4.13 -3.79
CA GLY A 321 33.76 2.75 -4.29
C GLY A 321 34.84 2.61 -5.36
N SER A 322 35.56 1.49 -5.34
CA SER A 322 36.53 1.17 -6.41
C SER A 322 35.85 1.10 -7.77
N ARG A 323 36.60 1.24 -8.85
CA ARG A 323 36.06 1.13 -10.22
C ARG A 323 35.34 -0.20 -10.47
N ASP A 324 35.78 -1.28 -9.85
CA ASP A 324 35.13 -2.59 -9.96
C ASP A 324 33.78 -2.63 -9.24
N ILE A 325 33.64 -1.86 -8.14
CA ILE A 325 32.40 -1.74 -7.36
C ILE A 325 31.43 -0.76 -8.04
N LEU A 326 31.91 0.40 -8.50
CA LEU A 326 31.10 1.36 -9.26
C LEU A 326 30.60 0.74 -10.57
N GLY A 327 31.51 0.09 -11.31
CA GLY A 327 31.22 -0.62 -12.54
C GLY A 327 30.75 0.28 -13.66
N VAL A 328 29.92 -0.31 -14.52
CA VAL A 328 29.31 0.35 -15.66
C VAL A 328 27.78 0.22 -15.60
N ASP A 329 27.08 1.16 -16.24
CA ASP A 329 25.65 1.08 -16.45
C ASP A 329 25.26 0.00 -17.47
N SER A 330 23.96 -0.15 -17.76
CA SER A 330 23.46 -1.12 -18.74
C SER A 330 23.93 -0.85 -20.17
N LEU A 331 24.40 0.35 -20.45
CA LEU A 331 24.94 0.79 -21.73
C LEU A 331 26.47 0.67 -21.82
N GLY A 332 27.13 0.21 -20.76
CA GLY A 332 28.58 0.07 -20.69
C GLY A 332 29.32 1.37 -20.33
N ARG A 333 28.64 2.43 -19.92
CA ARG A 333 29.24 3.69 -19.51
C ARG A 333 29.69 3.59 -18.04
N PRO A 334 30.89 4.12 -17.71
CA PRO A 334 31.35 4.12 -16.31
C PRO A 334 30.43 4.97 -15.44
N ILE A 335 30.21 4.51 -14.20
CA ILE A 335 29.44 5.25 -13.20
C ILE A 335 30.37 6.20 -12.49
N ASP A 336 29.95 7.47 -12.38
CA ASP A 336 30.70 8.51 -11.68
C ASP A 336 30.65 8.32 -10.16
N SER A 337 31.59 8.96 -9.43
CA SER A 337 31.62 9.01 -7.98
C SER A 337 30.59 9.99 -7.40
N ASP A 338 30.26 11.05 -8.13
CA ASP A 338 29.24 12.04 -7.74
C ASP A 338 27.84 11.48 -8.01
N ARG A 339 27.21 10.94 -6.96
CA ARG A 339 25.94 10.26 -7.11
C ARG A 339 24.86 10.90 -6.26
N PHE A 340 23.67 10.99 -6.83
CA PHE A 340 22.48 11.51 -6.13
C PHE A 340 21.20 10.81 -6.56
N PHE A 341 20.20 10.91 -5.73
CA PHE A 341 18.83 10.62 -6.09
C PHE A 341 17.87 11.66 -5.52
N MET A 342 16.78 11.89 -6.21
CA MET A 342 15.60 12.61 -5.75
C MET A 342 14.38 11.76 -6.03
N GLN A 343 13.56 11.54 -5.02
CA GLN A 343 12.32 10.77 -5.10
C GLN A 343 11.18 11.58 -4.49
N MET A 344 10.11 11.79 -5.25
CA MET A 344 8.94 12.50 -4.78
C MET A 344 7.68 11.80 -5.28
N ARG A 345 6.70 11.67 -4.42
CA ARG A 345 5.33 11.32 -4.78
C ARG A 345 4.37 12.29 -4.13
N HIS A 346 3.39 12.73 -4.89
CA HIS A 346 2.37 13.68 -4.45
C HIS A 346 1.00 13.20 -4.89
N ALA A 347 0.04 13.29 -3.99
CA ALA A 347 -1.36 13.05 -4.28
C ALA A 347 -2.21 14.05 -3.49
N GLN A 348 -3.16 14.68 -4.15
CA GLN A 348 -4.00 15.72 -3.59
C GLN A 348 -5.42 15.66 -4.17
N MET A 349 -6.41 15.78 -3.30
CA MET A 349 -7.76 16.14 -3.69
C MET A 349 -7.97 17.63 -3.38
N VAL A 350 -8.03 18.43 -4.43
CA VAL A 350 -8.18 19.91 -4.32
C VAL A 350 -9.62 20.26 -4.02
N THR A 351 -10.56 19.58 -4.66
CA THR A 351 -12.00 19.62 -4.42
C THR A 351 -12.55 18.20 -4.58
N ASP A 352 -13.82 17.97 -4.29
CA ASP A 352 -14.48 16.66 -4.51
C ASP A 352 -14.33 16.14 -5.96
N ASN A 353 -14.08 17.03 -6.90
CA ASN A 353 -14.05 16.73 -8.33
C ASN A 353 -12.67 16.93 -8.97
N ILE A 354 -11.67 17.45 -8.26
CA ILE A 354 -10.35 17.74 -8.82
C ILE A 354 -9.28 17.03 -8.01
N SER A 355 -8.54 16.15 -8.67
CA SER A 355 -7.34 15.51 -8.12
C SER A 355 -6.06 15.98 -8.83
N VAL A 356 -4.96 15.98 -8.10
CA VAL A 356 -3.61 16.20 -8.61
C VAL A 356 -2.73 15.07 -8.13
N ILE A 357 -2.03 14.41 -9.05
CA ILE A 357 -1.06 13.37 -8.73
C ILE A 357 0.26 13.63 -9.47
N GLY A 358 1.36 13.22 -8.85
CA GLY A 358 2.66 13.36 -9.47
C GLY A 358 3.70 12.43 -8.86
N SER A 359 4.65 12.04 -9.71
CA SER A 359 5.80 11.23 -9.36
C SER A 359 7.05 11.81 -10.01
N LEU A 360 8.12 11.93 -9.24
CA LEU A 360 9.44 12.30 -9.70
C LEU A 360 10.45 11.31 -9.12
N ALA A 361 11.26 10.71 -9.99
CA ALA A 361 12.43 9.96 -9.64
C ALA A 361 13.58 10.43 -10.54
N TRP A 362 14.42 11.30 -10.01
CA TRP A 362 15.58 11.83 -10.71
C TRP A 362 16.84 11.28 -10.06
N TRP A 363 17.53 10.43 -10.78
CA TRP A 363 18.69 9.69 -10.31
C TRP A 363 19.92 9.98 -11.17
N SER A 364 21.08 10.04 -10.57
CA SER A 364 22.35 10.23 -11.28
C SER A 364 22.65 9.10 -12.26
N ASP A 365 22.33 7.88 -11.86
CA ASP A 365 22.53 6.65 -12.61
C ASP A 365 21.46 5.61 -12.25
N GLU A 366 21.30 4.57 -13.07
CA GLU A 366 20.30 3.53 -12.89
C GLU A 366 20.47 2.69 -11.61
N PHE A 367 21.65 2.73 -10.97
CA PHE A 367 21.97 1.88 -9.84
C PHE A 367 22.07 2.61 -8.49
N VAL A 368 22.00 3.93 -8.44
CA VAL A 368 22.16 4.69 -7.19
C VAL A 368 21.14 4.27 -6.13
N THR A 369 19.87 4.08 -6.51
CA THR A 369 18.85 3.62 -5.57
C THR A 369 18.98 2.14 -5.24
N ARG A 370 19.41 1.30 -6.18
CA ARG A 370 19.72 -0.11 -5.90
C ARG A 370 20.82 -0.25 -4.85
N ASP A 371 21.85 0.59 -4.94
CA ASP A 371 22.98 0.54 -4.03
C ASP A 371 22.62 1.10 -2.65
N PHE A 372 21.91 2.22 -2.56
CA PHE A 372 21.73 2.93 -1.27
C PHE A 372 20.29 2.93 -0.74
N ARG A 373 19.30 2.74 -1.60
CA ARG A 373 17.86 2.70 -1.26
C ARG A 373 17.14 1.57 -2.01
N PRO A 374 17.54 0.30 -1.75
CA PRO A 374 17.00 -0.84 -2.50
C PRO A 374 15.48 -0.97 -2.41
N GLU A 375 14.84 -0.42 -1.37
CA GLU A 375 13.40 -0.33 -1.25
C GLU A 375 12.74 0.43 -2.40
N PHE A 376 13.35 1.51 -2.89
CA PHE A 376 12.84 2.23 -4.08
C PHE A 376 13.11 1.46 -5.36
N PHE A 377 14.29 0.90 -5.49
CA PHE A 377 14.70 0.18 -6.69
C PHE A 377 13.88 -1.10 -6.92
N TYR A 378 13.64 -1.90 -5.87
CA TYR A 378 12.89 -3.14 -6.03
C TYR A 378 11.39 -2.92 -6.19
N ASP A 379 10.87 -1.82 -5.73
CA ASP A 379 9.49 -1.41 -5.96
C ASP A 379 9.26 -0.99 -7.41
N ASP A 380 10.20 -0.23 -7.98
CA ASP A 380 10.08 0.33 -9.33
C ASP A 380 11.48 0.61 -9.92
N GLN A 381 11.93 -0.26 -10.83
CA GLN A 381 13.26 -0.15 -11.46
C GLN A 381 13.31 0.91 -12.57
N ILE A 382 12.17 1.20 -13.18
CA ILE A 382 12.00 2.20 -14.23
C ILE A 382 10.84 3.11 -13.83
N PRO A 383 11.08 4.05 -12.90
CA PRO A 383 10.03 4.89 -12.35
C PRO A 383 9.46 5.84 -13.40
N ASP A 384 8.14 5.96 -13.44
CA ASP A 384 7.46 6.93 -14.28
C ASP A 384 7.52 8.33 -13.65
N ASN A 385 7.98 9.30 -14.45
CA ASN A 385 8.08 10.70 -14.05
C ASN A 385 6.95 11.50 -14.70
N PHE A 386 5.93 11.83 -13.93
CA PHE A 386 4.74 12.46 -14.45
C PHE A 386 4.07 13.44 -13.48
N ALA A 387 3.22 14.29 -14.03
CA ALA A 387 2.22 15.07 -13.30
C ALA A 387 0.89 14.98 -14.03
N GLU A 388 -0.21 14.88 -13.28
CA GLU A 388 -1.55 14.75 -13.81
C GLU A 388 -2.54 15.54 -12.96
N ILE A 389 -3.47 16.18 -13.64
CA ILE A 389 -4.61 16.87 -13.06
C ILE A 389 -5.85 16.26 -13.66
N ASP A 390 -6.76 15.76 -12.82
CA ASP A 390 -8.02 15.17 -13.25
C ASP A 390 -9.21 15.97 -12.73
N TYR A 391 -10.18 16.16 -13.59
CA TYR A 391 -11.51 16.63 -13.24
C TYR A 391 -12.54 15.52 -13.46
N TYR A 392 -13.25 15.14 -12.42
CA TYR A 392 -14.27 14.10 -12.42
C TYR A 392 -15.66 14.72 -12.52
N GLY A 393 -16.29 14.62 -13.69
CA GLY A 393 -17.70 14.89 -13.87
C GLY A 393 -18.57 13.68 -13.48
N SER A 394 -19.90 13.84 -13.57
CA SER A 394 -20.83 12.74 -13.25
C SER A 394 -20.75 11.54 -14.21
N ALA A 395 -20.38 11.77 -15.46
CA ALA A 395 -20.30 10.75 -16.50
C ALA A 395 -19.02 10.87 -17.36
N TYR A 396 -18.10 11.75 -17.01
CA TYR A 396 -16.89 11.97 -17.79
C TYR A 396 -15.71 12.34 -16.89
N THR A 397 -14.52 12.15 -17.43
CA THR A 397 -13.25 12.61 -16.82
C THR A 397 -12.50 13.47 -17.83
N ILE A 398 -11.91 14.57 -17.37
CA ILE A 398 -10.97 15.38 -18.15
C ILE A 398 -9.64 15.32 -17.43
N SER A 399 -8.58 14.96 -18.15
CA SER A 399 -7.23 14.86 -17.60
C SER A 399 -6.26 15.71 -18.39
N LEU A 400 -5.35 16.35 -17.67
CA LEU A 400 -4.15 16.96 -18.25
C LEU A 400 -2.94 16.21 -17.70
N PHE A 401 -2.26 15.48 -18.57
CA PHE A 401 -1.15 14.60 -18.21
C PHE A 401 0.15 15.05 -18.87
N THR A 402 1.23 15.08 -18.09
CA THR A 402 2.57 15.28 -18.65
C THR A 402 3.50 14.18 -18.15
N ARG A 403 4.28 13.57 -19.06
CA ARG A 403 5.36 12.64 -18.78
C ARG A 403 6.65 13.22 -19.29
N PHE A 404 7.69 13.27 -18.46
CA PHE A 404 8.98 13.86 -18.78
C PHE A 404 10.13 12.90 -18.40
N ALA A 405 11.31 13.11 -18.96
CA ALA A 405 12.49 12.27 -18.77
C ALA A 405 13.60 13.07 -18.09
N PRO A 406 13.71 13.04 -16.75
CA PRO A 406 14.81 13.69 -16.04
C PRO A 406 16.10 12.87 -16.12
N ASN A 407 16.01 11.57 -16.35
CA ASN A 407 17.11 10.63 -16.40
C ASN A 407 17.63 10.45 -17.84
N ASN A 408 18.92 10.32 -18.01
CA ASN A 408 19.57 10.17 -19.32
C ASN A 408 20.06 8.74 -19.63
N TRP A 409 19.64 7.77 -18.83
CA TRP A 409 20.01 6.36 -18.94
C TRP A 409 18.83 5.46 -19.36
N GLU A 410 17.63 6.00 -19.49
CA GLU A 410 16.42 5.29 -19.91
C GLU A 410 15.76 5.96 -21.13
N LEU A 411 15.09 5.16 -21.95
CA LEU A 411 14.30 5.65 -23.06
C LEU A 411 12.86 5.94 -22.60
N VAL A 412 12.43 7.18 -22.72
CA VAL A 412 11.09 7.63 -22.32
C VAL A 412 10.36 8.26 -23.51
N GLN A 413 9.15 7.79 -23.76
CA GLN A 413 8.21 8.46 -24.65
C GLN A 413 7.50 9.57 -23.88
N GLN A 414 7.98 10.79 -24.02
CA GLN A 414 7.46 11.96 -23.34
C GLN A 414 6.11 12.40 -23.91
N ARG A 415 5.27 12.94 -23.02
CA ARG A 415 3.97 13.56 -23.34
C ARG A 415 3.97 14.99 -22.75
N LEU A 416 3.97 16.02 -23.62
CA LEU A 416 4.36 17.37 -23.22
C LEU A 416 3.37 18.48 -23.68
N PRO A 417 2.21 18.65 -23.06
CA PRO A 417 1.38 17.69 -22.32
C PRO A 417 0.44 16.88 -23.24
N GLU A 418 -0.37 16.00 -22.64
CA GLU A 418 -1.52 15.36 -23.28
C GLU A 418 -2.80 15.72 -22.52
N ALA A 419 -3.76 16.34 -23.20
CA ALA A 419 -5.11 16.57 -22.68
C ALA A 419 -6.01 15.40 -23.12
N ARG A 420 -6.85 14.93 -22.22
CA ARG A 420 -7.77 13.79 -22.43
C ARG A 420 -9.15 14.11 -21.95
N PHE A 421 -10.13 13.54 -22.67
CA PHE A 421 -11.53 13.52 -22.30
C PHE A 421 -12.03 12.08 -22.42
N ASP A 422 -12.65 11.57 -21.38
CA ASP A 422 -13.22 10.23 -21.29
C ASP A 422 -14.68 10.31 -20.92
N LEU A 423 -15.55 9.83 -21.77
CA LEU A 423 -16.97 9.60 -21.46
C LEU A 423 -17.11 8.18 -20.94
N GLN A 424 -17.62 8.04 -19.73
CA GLN A 424 -17.91 6.71 -19.16
C GLN A 424 -19.00 6.01 -19.97
N PRO A 425 -18.92 4.67 -20.09
CA PRO A 425 -20.00 3.91 -20.73
C PRO A 425 -21.35 4.21 -20.09
N GLY A 426 -22.28 4.71 -20.89
CA GLY A 426 -23.59 5.12 -20.41
C GLY A 426 -24.68 4.89 -21.44
N GLU A 427 -25.90 4.73 -20.98
CA GLU A 427 -27.04 4.51 -21.85
C GLU A 427 -27.45 5.80 -22.56
N ILE A 428 -27.72 5.69 -23.85
CA ILE A 428 -28.18 6.81 -24.69
C ILE A 428 -29.72 6.96 -24.54
N PHE A 429 -30.16 7.98 -23.82
CA PHE A 429 -31.58 8.37 -23.68
C PHE A 429 -32.54 7.24 -23.37
N ASN A 430 -32.20 6.26 -22.57
CA ASN A 430 -33.00 5.08 -22.21
C ASN A 430 -33.42 4.23 -23.42
N THR A 431 -32.57 4.14 -24.43
CA THR A 431 -32.84 3.38 -25.67
C THR A 431 -32.36 1.94 -25.65
N GLY A 432 -31.65 1.55 -24.58
CA GLY A 432 -30.93 0.27 -24.49
C GLY A 432 -29.64 0.24 -25.28
N PHE A 433 -29.23 1.34 -25.93
CA PHE A 433 -27.91 1.52 -26.54
C PHE A 433 -26.99 2.21 -25.57
N TYR A 434 -25.78 1.70 -25.44
CA TYR A 434 -24.70 2.27 -24.62
C TYR A 434 -23.63 2.85 -25.50
N GLN A 435 -23.05 3.96 -25.08
CA GLN A 435 -21.95 4.63 -25.76
C GLN A 435 -20.72 4.69 -24.87
N ASN A 436 -19.57 4.67 -25.51
CA ASN A 436 -18.29 5.02 -24.90
C ASN A 436 -17.50 5.91 -25.87
N MET A 437 -16.74 6.87 -25.34
CA MET A 437 -15.96 7.80 -26.16
C MET A 437 -14.72 8.22 -25.41
N TYR A 438 -13.64 8.38 -26.13
CA TYR A 438 -12.49 9.14 -25.66
C TYR A 438 -11.98 10.10 -26.72
N LEU A 439 -11.33 11.15 -26.27
CA LEU A 439 -10.58 12.10 -27.08
C LEU A 439 -9.28 12.43 -26.37
N SER A 440 -8.15 12.41 -27.08
CA SER A 440 -6.88 12.91 -26.58
C SER A 440 -6.18 13.78 -27.61
N ALA A 441 -5.44 14.77 -27.10
CA ALA A 441 -4.60 15.63 -27.94
C ALA A 441 -3.33 15.96 -27.15
N GLY A 442 -2.17 15.79 -27.78
CA GLY A 442 -0.89 16.04 -27.09
C GLY A 442 0.29 16.17 -28.03
N TYR A 443 1.40 16.59 -27.45
CA TYR A 443 2.70 16.64 -28.10
C TYR A 443 3.60 15.56 -27.52
N PHE A 444 4.26 14.81 -28.41
CA PHE A 444 4.99 13.60 -28.06
C PHE A 444 6.39 13.65 -28.65
N ARG A 445 7.36 13.19 -27.88
CA ARG A 445 8.72 12.94 -28.36
C ARG A 445 9.38 11.82 -27.57
N ASN A 446 10.35 11.13 -28.17
CA ASN A 446 11.22 10.23 -27.42
C ASN A 446 12.43 11.00 -26.86
N SER A 447 12.89 10.59 -25.69
CA SER A 447 14.07 11.12 -25.01
C SER A 447 14.81 9.99 -24.30
N GLY A 448 16.13 10.03 -24.33
CA GLY A 448 16.99 9.04 -23.71
C GLY A 448 18.37 8.98 -24.32
N PRO A 449 19.17 7.96 -23.98
CA PRO A 449 20.48 7.71 -24.56
C PRO A 449 20.40 7.46 -26.07
N GLU A 450 21.37 7.97 -26.82
CA GLU A 450 21.44 7.77 -28.27
C GLU A 450 21.50 6.29 -28.64
N GLU A 451 22.14 5.47 -27.81
CA GLU A 451 22.28 4.03 -28.01
C GLU A 451 20.93 3.27 -27.95
N LEU A 452 19.92 3.82 -27.26
CA LEU A 452 18.58 3.25 -27.16
C LEU A 452 17.56 3.87 -28.11
N ILE A 453 17.89 5.02 -28.71
CA ILE A 453 16.99 5.70 -29.64
C ILE A 453 17.26 5.19 -31.07
N TYR A 454 16.54 4.16 -31.48
CA TYR A 454 16.58 3.67 -32.88
C TYR A 454 15.94 4.63 -33.87
N GLU A 455 14.94 5.42 -33.42
CA GLU A 455 14.20 6.40 -34.21
C GLU A 455 13.83 7.60 -33.35
N THR A 456 14.14 8.80 -33.84
CA THR A 456 13.68 10.04 -33.23
C THR A 456 12.31 10.41 -33.75
N PHE A 457 11.41 10.84 -32.86
CA PHE A 457 10.17 11.47 -33.26
C PHE A 457 9.84 12.67 -32.37
N GLU A 458 9.23 13.67 -33.00
CA GLU A 458 8.51 14.77 -32.34
C GLU A 458 7.23 14.97 -33.14
N THR A 459 6.08 14.75 -32.50
CA THR A 459 4.80 14.78 -33.20
C THR A 459 3.68 15.29 -32.32
N ALA A 460 2.76 16.05 -32.92
CA ALA A 460 1.45 16.25 -32.34
C ALA A 460 0.55 15.08 -32.70
N ARG A 461 -0.19 14.53 -31.75
CA ARG A 461 -1.21 13.49 -31.99
C ARG A 461 -2.55 13.95 -31.46
N VAL A 462 -3.59 13.74 -32.27
CA VAL A 462 -5.00 13.79 -31.85
C VAL A 462 -5.59 12.42 -32.08
N ASP A 463 -6.20 11.83 -31.06
CA ASP A 463 -6.79 10.49 -31.12
C ASP A 463 -8.21 10.54 -30.54
N ALA A 464 -9.18 10.07 -31.31
CA ALA A 464 -10.58 10.08 -30.93
C ALA A 464 -11.23 8.73 -31.26
N TYR A 465 -12.00 8.22 -30.33
CA TYR A 465 -12.80 7.01 -30.49
C TYR A 465 -14.23 7.27 -30.06
N TYR A 466 -15.19 6.71 -30.80
CA TYR A 466 -16.58 6.62 -30.41
C TYR A 466 -17.15 5.24 -30.73
N GLY A 467 -17.75 4.62 -29.75
CA GLY A 467 -18.33 3.29 -29.84
C GLY A 467 -19.78 3.24 -29.32
N ILE A 468 -20.57 2.38 -29.94
CA ILE A 468 -21.95 2.08 -29.53
C ILE A 468 -22.07 0.57 -29.39
N MET A 469 -22.71 0.13 -28.30
CA MET A 469 -23.03 -1.26 -28.02
C MET A 469 -24.49 -1.41 -27.54
N ARG A 470 -25.05 -2.59 -27.74
CA ARG A 470 -26.41 -2.88 -27.24
C ARG A 470 -26.45 -4.28 -26.61
N PRO A 471 -26.42 -4.42 -25.30
CA PRO A 471 -26.70 -5.70 -24.65
C PRO A 471 -28.10 -6.18 -24.93
N ILE A 472 -28.23 -7.38 -25.48
CA ILE A 472 -29.49 -8.04 -25.78
C ILE A 472 -29.54 -9.32 -24.96
N HIS A 473 -30.41 -9.36 -23.95
CA HIS A 473 -30.66 -10.56 -23.17
C HIS A 473 -31.58 -11.47 -23.96
N LEU A 474 -31.06 -12.58 -24.48
CA LEU A 474 -31.84 -13.58 -25.18
C LEU A 474 -32.73 -14.35 -24.20
N ASN A 475 -32.25 -14.53 -22.99
CA ASN A 475 -32.92 -15.11 -21.84
C ASN A 475 -32.18 -14.74 -20.53
N SER A 476 -32.56 -15.34 -19.40
CA SER A 476 -31.97 -15.04 -18.10
C SER A 476 -30.53 -15.48 -17.94
N TRP A 477 -29.98 -16.33 -18.83
CA TRP A 477 -28.66 -16.91 -18.75
C TRP A 477 -27.76 -16.65 -19.98
N SER A 478 -28.28 -15.93 -21.01
CA SER A 478 -27.47 -15.62 -22.19
C SER A 478 -27.67 -14.20 -22.68
N THR A 479 -26.57 -13.56 -23.06
CA THR A 479 -26.52 -12.18 -23.57
C THR A 479 -25.69 -12.15 -24.84
N ILE A 480 -26.13 -11.38 -25.83
CA ILE A 480 -25.32 -11.00 -26.99
C ILE A 480 -25.29 -9.47 -27.08
N THR A 481 -24.08 -8.93 -27.27
CA THR A 481 -23.83 -7.49 -27.32
C THR A 481 -23.18 -7.13 -28.65
N PRO A 482 -23.93 -6.75 -29.68
CA PRO A 482 -23.37 -6.13 -30.87
C PRO A 482 -22.60 -4.86 -30.54
N VAL A 483 -21.48 -4.65 -31.22
CA VAL A 483 -20.58 -3.50 -31.06
C VAL A 483 -20.26 -2.91 -32.40
N ILE A 484 -20.31 -1.58 -32.51
CA ILE A 484 -19.83 -0.79 -33.64
C ILE A 484 -19.03 0.40 -33.10
N GLY A 485 -17.94 0.74 -33.74
CA GLY A 485 -17.11 1.86 -33.31
C GLY A 485 -16.24 2.42 -34.42
N GLY A 486 -15.70 3.61 -34.20
CA GLY A 486 -14.77 4.25 -35.08
C GLY A 486 -13.67 5.00 -34.32
N ARG A 487 -12.47 4.97 -34.86
CA ARG A 487 -11.32 5.67 -34.31
C ARG A 487 -10.64 6.50 -35.40
N LEU A 488 -10.34 7.75 -35.04
CA LEU A 488 -9.58 8.70 -35.84
C LEU A 488 -8.31 9.05 -35.11
N THR A 489 -7.15 8.90 -35.77
CA THR A 489 -5.87 9.30 -35.22
C THR A 489 -5.13 10.18 -36.21
N TYR A 490 -4.78 11.40 -35.79
CA TYR A 490 -4.00 12.37 -36.57
C TYR A 490 -2.58 12.49 -35.98
N TYR A 491 -1.58 12.49 -36.85
CA TYR A 491 -0.18 12.71 -36.53
C TYR A 491 0.35 13.90 -37.34
N GLY A 492 0.86 14.92 -36.66
CA GLY A 492 1.40 16.15 -37.25
C GLY A 492 2.88 16.07 -37.55
N ASN A 493 3.50 15.01 -37.72
CA ASN A 493 4.85 14.77 -38.16
C ASN A 493 5.11 13.24 -38.22
N PRO A 494 4.63 12.56 -39.27
CA PRO A 494 4.78 11.12 -39.38
C PRO A 494 6.20 10.70 -39.79
N LYS A 495 6.54 9.42 -39.59
CA LYS A 495 7.86 8.83 -39.91
C LYS A 495 8.31 8.96 -41.37
N ASN A 496 7.38 8.94 -42.30
CA ASN A 496 7.67 8.89 -43.74
C ASN A 496 8.07 10.24 -44.40
N GLY A 497 8.30 11.28 -43.58
CA GLY A 497 8.65 12.62 -44.05
C GLY A 497 7.50 13.43 -44.62
N ALA A 498 6.27 12.92 -44.57
CA ALA A 498 5.07 13.73 -44.83
C ALA A 498 4.85 14.76 -43.72
N SER A 499 4.11 15.85 -44.05
CA SER A 499 3.78 16.87 -43.06
C SER A 499 2.71 16.41 -42.04
N GLU A 500 1.87 15.49 -42.47
CA GLU A 500 0.76 14.98 -41.62
C GLU A 500 0.31 13.59 -42.12
N TYR A 501 -0.32 12.86 -41.16
CA TYR A 501 -0.99 11.60 -41.49
C TYR A 501 -2.25 11.46 -40.66
N THR A 502 -3.36 11.12 -41.31
CA THR A 502 -4.62 10.82 -40.63
C THR A 502 -5.02 9.37 -40.89
N ARG A 503 -5.25 8.64 -39.81
CA ARG A 503 -5.74 7.26 -39.86
C ARG A 503 -7.18 7.23 -39.38
N ILE A 504 -8.04 6.58 -40.16
CA ILE A 504 -9.44 6.30 -39.82
C ILE A 504 -9.63 4.79 -39.82
N LEU A 505 -10.12 4.26 -38.71
CA LEU A 505 -10.45 2.86 -38.52
C LEU A 505 -11.89 2.71 -38.03
N GLY A 506 -12.58 1.70 -38.54
CA GLY A 506 -13.87 1.28 -38.03
C GLY A 506 -13.78 -0.10 -37.38
N GLN A 507 -14.67 -0.40 -36.47
CA GLN A 507 -14.87 -1.77 -36.00
C GLN A 507 -16.33 -2.17 -36.07
N ILE A 508 -16.56 -3.46 -36.29
CA ILE A 508 -17.84 -4.10 -36.11
C ILE A 508 -17.62 -5.46 -35.45
N GLY A 509 -18.52 -5.84 -34.55
CA GLY A 509 -18.41 -7.12 -33.91
C GLY A 509 -19.53 -7.38 -32.91
N PHE A 510 -19.32 -8.40 -32.11
CA PHE A 510 -20.23 -8.74 -31.02
C PHE A 510 -19.47 -9.49 -29.91
N ASP A 511 -20.02 -9.43 -28.71
CA ASP A 511 -19.68 -10.29 -27.59
C ASP A 511 -20.90 -11.10 -27.19
N ALA A 512 -20.73 -12.37 -26.97
CA ALA A 512 -21.78 -13.26 -26.49
C ALA A 512 -21.25 -14.05 -25.30
N GLN A 513 -22.07 -14.17 -24.28
CA GLN A 513 -21.77 -14.98 -23.11
C GLN A 513 -23.02 -15.71 -22.61
N MET A 514 -22.76 -16.83 -21.94
CA MET A 514 -23.79 -17.59 -21.24
C MET A 514 -23.33 -17.79 -19.80
N ASP A 515 -24.25 -17.62 -18.84
CA ASP A 515 -23.99 -17.86 -17.42
C ASP A 515 -24.81 -19.09 -16.98
N ILE A 516 -24.13 -20.22 -16.85
CA ILE A 516 -24.71 -21.50 -16.51
C ILE A 516 -24.15 -21.94 -15.16
N TRP A 517 -25.01 -22.31 -14.24
CA TRP A 517 -24.57 -22.78 -12.94
C TRP A 517 -25.44 -23.92 -12.42
N GLY A 518 -24.82 -24.79 -11.62
CA GLY A 518 -25.48 -25.89 -10.93
C GLY A 518 -24.96 -26.00 -9.48
N THR A 519 -25.80 -26.55 -8.61
CA THR A 519 -25.45 -26.77 -7.21
C THR A 519 -25.68 -28.23 -6.82
N TRP A 520 -24.81 -28.74 -5.94
CA TRP A 520 -24.88 -30.11 -5.42
C TRP A 520 -24.62 -30.09 -3.91
N GLU A 521 -25.34 -30.95 -3.21
CA GLU A 521 -25.12 -31.18 -1.78
C GLU A 521 -24.00 -32.22 -1.59
N TYR A 522 -22.76 -31.72 -1.51
CA TYR A 522 -21.58 -32.55 -1.22
C TYR A 522 -20.88 -31.98 0.00
N GLN A 523 -20.45 -32.84 0.92
CA GLN A 523 -19.76 -32.43 2.13
C GLN A 523 -18.47 -33.23 2.32
N SER A 524 -17.38 -32.51 2.70
CA SER A 524 -16.10 -33.09 3.08
C SER A 524 -15.48 -32.32 4.22
N LYS A 525 -15.48 -32.89 5.43
CA LYS A 525 -14.86 -32.24 6.60
C LYS A 525 -13.35 -32.05 6.44
N THR A 526 -12.65 -33.02 5.82
CA THR A 526 -11.20 -32.94 5.61
C THR A 526 -10.79 -31.80 4.68
N MET A 527 -11.62 -31.50 3.68
CA MET A 527 -11.36 -30.42 2.72
C MET A 527 -12.13 -29.13 3.07
N GLY A 528 -12.98 -29.16 4.10
CA GLY A 528 -13.81 -28.01 4.45
C GLY A 528 -14.79 -27.65 3.34
N ILE A 529 -15.41 -28.65 2.71
CA ILE A 529 -16.39 -28.47 1.64
C ILE A 529 -17.79 -28.66 2.23
N ASP A 530 -18.67 -27.67 2.00
CA ASP A 530 -20.09 -27.71 2.35
C ASP A 530 -20.94 -27.23 1.18
N GLY A 531 -21.44 -28.17 0.42
CA GLY A 531 -22.11 -27.93 -0.86
C GLY A 531 -21.14 -27.50 -1.97
N LEU A 532 -21.54 -27.72 -3.21
CA LEU A 532 -20.76 -27.33 -4.39
C LEU A 532 -21.64 -26.44 -5.29
N ARG A 533 -21.04 -25.38 -5.85
CA ARG A 533 -21.59 -24.59 -6.93
C ARG A 533 -20.59 -24.56 -8.09
N HIS A 534 -21.00 -25.06 -9.25
CA HIS A 534 -20.22 -24.98 -10.47
C HIS A 534 -20.81 -23.90 -11.37
N HIS A 535 -20.01 -22.94 -11.74
CA HIS A 535 -20.37 -21.87 -12.65
C HIS A 535 -19.54 -22.00 -13.92
N ILE A 536 -20.20 -22.02 -15.07
CA ILE A 536 -19.58 -22.14 -16.39
C ILE A 536 -20.04 -20.97 -17.23
N THR A 537 -19.10 -20.19 -17.77
CA THR A 537 -19.37 -19.05 -18.65
C THR A 537 -18.66 -19.25 -19.98
N PRO A 538 -19.32 -19.88 -20.99
CA PRO A 538 -18.86 -19.81 -22.36
C PRO A 538 -18.90 -18.39 -22.88
N ILE A 539 -17.82 -17.98 -23.59
CA ILE A 539 -17.66 -16.64 -24.16
C ILE A 539 -17.33 -16.78 -25.64
N MET A 540 -17.96 -15.94 -26.45
CA MET A 540 -17.64 -15.82 -27.86
C MET A 540 -17.58 -14.34 -28.21
N SER A 541 -16.44 -13.86 -28.70
CA SER A 541 -16.24 -12.48 -29.13
C SER A 541 -15.73 -12.44 -30.57
N TYR A 542 -16.35 -11.62 -31.39
CA TYR A 542 -15.91 -11.39 -32.77
C TYR A 542 -15.62 -9.92 -33.00
N ARG A 543 -14.50 -9.62 -33.65
CA ARG A 543 -14.16 -8.27 -34.10
C ARG A 543 -13.59 -8.29 -35.50
N TYR A 544 -14.08 -7.33 -36.29
CA TYR A 544 -13.52 -6.98 -37.60
C TYR A 544 -13.07 -5.52 -37.57
N ILE A 545 -11.78 -5.31 -37.84
CA ILE A 545 -11.14 -3.99 -37.99
C ILE A 545 -10.35 -4.07 -39.29
N PRO A 546 -10.64 -3.22 -40.33
CA PRO A 546 -9.91 -3.24 -41.59
C PRO A 546 -8.49 -2.70 -41.43
N ASN A 547 -7.64 -2.92 -42.47
CA ASN A 547 -6.34 -2.26 -42.50
C ASN A 547 -6.50 -0.74 -42.61
N ALA A 548 -5.60 -0.01 -41.98
CA ALA A 548 -5.40 1.40 -42.29
C ALA A 548 -4.90 1.60 -43.71
N THR A 549 -5.26 2.73 -44.31
CA THR A 549 -4.88 3.09 -45.72
C THR A 549 -3.36 3.24 -45.92
N GLN A 550 -2.62 3.56 -44.85
CA GLN A 550 -1.14 3.56 -44.84
C GLN A 550 -0.69 2.68 -43.68
N GLY A 551 0.33 1.86 -43.92
CA GLY A 551 0.84 0.93 -42.92
C GLY A 551 1.66 1.59 -41.82
N SER A 552 2.21 0.76 -40.93
CA SER A 552 3.00 1.14 -39.77
C SER A 552 4.21 2.04 -40.06
N GLY A 553 4.70 2.06 -41.33
CA GLY A 553 5.82 2.91 -41.73
C GLY A 553 5.58 4.43 -41.67
N ALA A 554 4.32 4.88 -41.56
CA ALA A 554 3.99 6.30 -41.40
C ALA A 554 3.78 6.70 -39.91
N ILE A 555 3.67 5.74 -38.98
CA ILE A 555 3.27 5.97 -37.62
C ILE A 555 4.51 6.06 -36.71
N PRO A 556 4.72 7.16 -35.96
CA PRO A 556 5.77 7.24 -34.97
C PRO A 556 5.54 6.18 -33.85
N THR A 557 6.64 5.68 -33.30
CA THR A 557 6.62 4.72 -32.18
C THR A 557 6.35 5.41 -30.84
N ILE A 558 5.13 5.88 -30.61
CA ILE A 558 4.74 6.58 -29.38
C ILE A 558 4.24 5.58 -28.34
N ASP A 559 3.19 4.84 -28.71
CA ASP A 559 2.54 3.85 -27.85
C ASP A 559 2.69 2.47 -28.53
N GLU A 560 3.92 1.97 -28.58
CA GLU A 560 4.18 0.60 -29.02
C GLU A 560 4.07 -0.33 -27.83
N ILE A 561 3.20 -1.31 -28.01
CA ILE A 561 3.18 -2.48 -27.18
C ILE A 561 3.85 -3.57 -27.99
N SER A 562 4.94 -4.13 -27.46
CA SER A 562 5.54 -5.30 -28.07
C SER A 562 4.54 -6.44 -28.05
N ILE A 563 4.29 -7.06 -29.20
CA ILE A 563 3.41 -8.25 -29.27
C ILE A 563 4.05 -9.43 -28.51
N GLU A 564 5.33 -9.36 -28.23
CA GLU A 564 6.09 -10.33 -27.44
C GLU A 564 5.70 -10.32 -25.97
N ASP A 565 5.16 -9.20 -25.47
CA ASP A 565 4.74 -9.03 -24.08
C ASP A 565 3.32 -9.56 -23.80
N PHE A 566 2.63 -10.13 -24.79
CA PHE A 566 1.29 -10.69 -24.60
C PHE A 566 1.30 -12.00 -23.82
N THR A 567 1.10 -11.93 -22.52
CA THR A 567 0.84 -13.09 -21.67
C THR A 567 -0.63 -13.52 -21.66
N TYR A 568 -1.56 -12.64 -22.07
CA TYR A 568 -3.00 -12.91 -22.16
C TYR A 568 -3.50 -12.79 -23.60
N PRO A 569 -4.72 -13.28 -23.90
CA PRO A 569 -5.31 -13.04 -25.20
C PRO A 569 -5.31 -11.55 -25.55
N PRO A 570 -4.87 -11.15 -26.76
CA PRO A 570 -4.77 -9.74 -27.11
C PRO A 570 -6.14 -9.05 -27.11
N ILE A 571 -6.14 -7.76 -26.80
CA ILE A 571 -7.36 -6.93 -26.85
C ILE A 571 -7.91 -6.95 -28.26
N LEU A 572 -9.22 -7.17 -28.41
CA LEU A 572 -9.91 -7.18 -29.70
C LEU A 572 -10.67 -5.89 -29.98
N ASP A 573 -11.14 -5.20 -28.95
CA ASP A 573 -11.93 -3.98 -29.08
C ASP A 573 -11.07 -2.76 -29.40
N LEU A 574 -11.40 -2.03 -30.46
CA LEU A 574 -10.67 -0.86 -30.92
C LEU A 574 -10.69 0.29 -29.89
N GLY A 575 -11.75 0.37 -29.09
CA GLY A 575 -11.87 1.37 -28.02
C GLY A 575 -10.97 1.07 -26.83
N GLU A 576 -10.71 -0.21 -26.55
CA GLU A 576 -9.80 -0.62 -25.50
C GLU A 576 -8.33 -0.52 -25.91
N MET A 577 -8.03 -0.43 -27.21
CA MET A 577 -6.67 -0.24 -27.76
C MET A 577 -6.23 1.22 -27.76
N ARG A 578 -6.69 2.03 -26.81
CA ARG A 578 -6.49 3.48 -26.76
C ARG A 578 -5.02 3.89 -26.83
N ASN A 579 -4.15 3.25 -26.09
CA ASN A 579 -2.73 3.58 -26.02
C ASN A 579 -1.89 2.71 -26.95
N THR A 580 -2.44 2.29 -28.08
CA THR A 580 -1.75 1.49 -29.10
C THR A 580 -1.78 2.19 -30.44
N ASP A 581 -0.64 2.60 -30.93
CA ASP A 581 -0.52 3.22 -32.26
C ASP A 581 -0.34 2.17 -33.36
N ARG A 582 0.35 1.08 -33.07
CA ARG A 582 0.57 -0.03 -33.99
C ARG A 582 -0.63 -0.98 -33.99
N LEU A 583 -1.65 -0.62 -34.76
CA LEU A 583 -2.86 -1.42 -34.90
C LEU A 583 -2.81 -2.29 -36.15
N PHE A 584 -3.15 -3.57 -35.97
CA PHE A 584 -3.22 -4.53 -37.08
C PHE A 584 -4.65 -4.73 -37.53
N LYS A 585 -4.82 -5.09 -38.82
CA LYS A 585 -6.07 -5.66 -39.29
C LYS A 585 -6.53 -6.77 -38.35
N THR A 586 -7.76 -6.71 -37.89
CA THR A 586 -8.35 -7.72 -37.04
C THR A 586 -9.58 -8.31 -37.72
N ASN A 587 -9.59 -9.62 -37.87
CA ASN A 587 -10.75 -10.40 -38.31
C ASN A 587 -10.70 -11.68 -37.51
N THR A 588 -11.14 -11.59 -36.26
CA THR A 588 -10.85 -12.57 -35.22
C THR A 588 -12.10 -12.98 -34.50
N LEU A 589 -12.29 -14.28 -34.37
CA LEU A 589 -13.25 -14.91 -33.48
C LEU A 589 -12.52 -15.48 -32.27
N ARG A 590 -12.80 -14.98 -31.09
CA ARG A 590 -12.36 -15.53 -29.81
C ARG A 590 -13.40 -16.46 -29.26
N LEU A 591 -12.98 -17.67 -28.90
CA LEU A 591 -13.74 -18.60 -28.10
C LEU A 591 -13.10 -18.74 -26.74
N GLY A 592 -13.90 -18.72 -25.70
CA GLY A 592 -13.45 -18.88 -24.34
C GLY A 592 -14.46 -19.60 -23.47
N ILE A 593 -13.95 -20.19 -22.41
CA ILE A 593 -14.76 -20.79 -21.37
C ILE A 593 -14.12 -20.51 -20.02
N LYS A 594 -14.92 -19.94 -19.10
CA LYS A 594 -14.53 -19.76 -17.71
C LYS A 594 -15.31 -20.76 -16.87
N ASN A 595 -14.62 -21.46 -16.01
CA ASN A 595 -15.21 -22.41 -15.07
C ASN A 595 -14.78 -22.07 -13.66
N THR A 596 -15.71 -22.02 -12.73
CA THR A 596 -15.43 -21.81 -11.31
C THR A 596 -16.23 -22.81 -10.49
N LEU A 597 -15.53 -23.57 -9.66
CA LEU A 597 -16.14 -24.48 -8.69
C LEU A 597 -15.96 -23.86 -7.29
N GLU A 598 -17.04 -23.69 -6.57
CA GLU A 598 -17.08 -23.05 -5.26
C GLU A 598 -17.77 -23.92 -4.20
N THR A 599 -17.46 -23.66 -2.95
CA THR A 599 -18.17 -24.19 -1.79
C THR A 599 -18.63 -23.07 -0.86
N ARG A 600 -19.61 -23.35 0.00
CA ARG A 600 -20.03 -22.42 1.05
C ARG A 600 -18.87 -22.17 2.03
N ASP A 601 -18.75 -20.95 2.49
CA ASP A 601 -17.80 -20.55 3.52
C ASP A 601 -18.48 -19.65 4.54
N GLU A 602 -18.35 -19.99 5.83
CA GLU A 602 -19.02 -19.25 6.91
C GLU A 602 -18.54 -17.81 7.08
N THR A 603 -17.28 -17.54 6.70
CA THR A 603 -16.66 -16.23 6.88
C THR A 603 -16.92 -15.29 5.69
N TYR A 604 -16.84 -15.81 4.47
CA TYR A 604 -16.87 -15.01 3.23
C TYR A 604 -18.05 -15.34 2.30
N GLY A 605 -18.98 -16.20 2.74
CA GLY A 605 -20.12 -16.65 1.95
C GLY A 605 -19.78 -17.76 0.95
N SER A 606 -18.67 -17.63 0.20
CA SER A 606 -18.19 -18.68 -0.69
C SER A 606 -16.66 -18.76 -0.74
N ARG A 607 -16.13 -19.93 -1.09
CA ARG A 607 -14.70 -20.19 -1.31
C ARG A 607 -14.53 -20.90 -2.65
N GLU A 608 -13.64 -20.38 -3.49
CA GLU A 608 -13.26 -21.01 -4.75
C GLU A 608 -12.43 -22.29 -4.47
N LEU A 609 -12.87 -23.40 -5.04
CA LEU A 609 -12.17 -24.68 -4.99
C LEU A 609 -11.32 -24.92 -6.21
N ALA A 610 -11.84 -24.56 -7.39
CA ALA A 610 -11.14 -24.68 -8.66
C ALA A 610 -11.63 -23.62 -9.63
N ARG A 611 -10.70 -23.16 -10.47
CA ARG A 611 -10.96 -22.31 -11.64
C ARG A 611 -10.21 -22.87 -12.83
N LEU A 612 -10.84 -22.83 -13.98
CA LEU A 612 -10.25 -23.18 -15.27
C LEU A 612 -10.75 -22.20 -16.32
N ASP A 613 -9.90 -21.34 -16.80
CA ASP A 613 -10.19 -20.41 -17.88
C ASP A 613 -9.38 -20.83 -19.12
N ILE A 614 -10.05 -20.95 -20.27
CA ILE A 614 -9.45 -21.33 -21.55
C ILE A 614 -9.89 -20.33 -22.60
N PHE A 615 -8.95 -19.82 -23.41
CA PHE A 615 -9.22 -18.90 -24.52
C PHE A 615 -8.38 -19.25 -25.72
N GLN A 616 -8.97 -19.06 -26.91
CA GLN A 616 -8.28 -19.17 -28.18
C GLN A 616 -8.89 -18.25 -29.22
N ASP A 617 -8.03 -17.63 -30.05
CA ASP A 617 -8.44 -16.80 -31.16
C ASP A 617 -8.30 -17.54 -32.49
N PHE A 618 -9.30 -17.40 -33.34
CA PHE A 618 -9.31 -17.85 -34.74
C PHE A 618 -9.20 -16.61 -35.63
N ASN A 619 -8.09 -16.47 -36.34
CA ASN A 619 -7.80 -15.34 -37.22
C ASN A 619 -8.11 -15.69 -38.66
N PHE A 620 -9.19 -15.15 -39.20
CA PHE A 620 -9.63 -15.44 -40.59
C PHE A 620 -8.67 -14.88 -41.64
N ASP A 621 -7.96 -13.82 -41.33
CA ASP A 621 -7.02 -13.14 -42.22
C ASP A 621 -5.55 -13.41 -41.86
N LYS A 622 -5.23 -14.49 -41.18
CA LYS A 622 -3.88 -14.87 -40.74
C LYS A 622 -3.15 -13.70 -40.08
N ARG A 623 -3.38 -13.52 -38.82
CA ARG A 623 -2.73 -12.47 -38.03
C ARG A 623 -1.24 -12.73 -37.90
N VAL A 624 -0.44 -11.68 -37.98
CA VAL A 624 1.00 -11.76 -37.69
C VAL A 624 1.17 -11.94 -36.20
N LEU A 625 1.78 -13.04 -35.77
CA LEU A 625 2.16 -13.31 -34.40
C LEU A 625 3.65 -12.99 -34.24
N ALA A 626 3.99 -12.10 -33.35
CA ALA A 626 5.35 -11.62 -33.17
C ALA A 626 6.35 -12.70 -32.72
N GLN A 627 5.89 -13.68 -31.96
CA GLN A 627 6.74 -14.71 -31.35
C GLN A 627 7.29 -15.75 -32.32
N ASN A 628 6.89 -15.76 -33.59
CA ASN A 628 7.32 -16.75 -34.59
C ASN A 628 7.92 -16.07 -35.81
N ASP A 629 8.93 -15.21 -35.68
CA ASP A 629 9.61 -14.55 -36.78
C ASP A 629 8.63 -13.90 -37.79
N PHE A 630 7.59 -13.21 -37.29
CA PHE A 630 6.52 -12.60 -38.09
C PHE A 630 5.71 -13.57 -38.96
N LYS A 631 5.66 -14.86 -38.59
CA LYS A 631 4.78 -15.82 -39.27
C LYS A 631 3.33 -15.50 -39.03
N SER A 632 2.57 -15.48 -40.11
CA SER A 632 1.12 -15.33 -40.01
C SER A 632 0.46 -16.65 -39.55
N SER A 633 -0.35 -16.59 -38.53
CA SER A 633 -1.09 -17.77 -38.02
C SER A 633 -2.61 -17.56 -38.06
N SER A 634 -3.32 -18.66 -38.35
CA SER A 634 -4.77 -18.71 -38.25
C SER A 634 -5.26 -18.89 -36.81
N PHE A 635 -4.41 -19.33 -35.92
CA PHE A 635 -4.72 -19.55 -34.52
C PHE A 635 -3.78 -18.75 -33.62
N SER A 636 -4.31 -18.20 -32.54
CA SER A 636 -3.46 -17.77 -31.44
C SER A 636 -2.93 -18.96 -30.66
N ASP A 637 -2.01 -18.69 -29.73
CA ASP A 637 -1.73 -19.66 -28.68
C ASP A 637 -3.02 -19.98 -27.91
N LEU A 638 -3.11 -21.16 -27.36
CA LEU A 638 -4.14 -21.55 -26.42
C LEU A 638 -3.74 -21.02 -25.04
N TYR A 639 -4.53 -20.13 -24.48
CA TYR A 639 -4.33 -19.55 -23.15
C TYR A 639 -5.10 -20.35 -22.13
N THR A 640 -4.43 -20.84 -21.11
CA THR A 640 -5.06 -21.58 -20.01
C THR A 640 -4.65 -21.00 -18.67
N ASN A 641 -5.62 -20.83 -17.77
CA ASN A 641 -5.37 -20.43 -16.40
C ASN A 641 -6.11 -21.40 -15.46
N VAL A 642 -5.36 -22.13 -14.66
CA VAL A 642 -5.86 -23.12 -13.73
C VAL A 642 -5.51 -22.68 -12.30
N SER A 643 -6.48 -22.72 -11.41
CA SER A 643 -6.28 -22.53 -9.97
C SER A 643 -7.08 -23.60 -9.23
N ILE A 644 -6.46 -24.34 -8.33
CA ILE A 644 -7.09 -25.41 -7.55
C ILE A 644 -6.74 -25.20 -6.08
N SER A 645 -7.76 -24.98 -5.25
CA SER A 645 -7.63 -24.84 -3.80
C SER A 645 -8.61 -25.78 -3.07
N PRO A 646 -8.37 -27.09 -3.12
CA PRO A 646 -9.32 -28.10 -2.64
C PRO A 646 -9.50 -28.02 -1.13
N ALA A 647 -8.49 -27.58 -0.41
CA ALA A 647 -8.50 -27.35 1.02
C ALA A 647 -7.88 -25.99 1.37
N ARG A 648 -8.17 -25.45 2.54
CA ARG A 648 -7.61 -24.16 3.00
C ARG A 648 -6.09 -24.14 3.13
N TRP A 649 -5.48 -25.32 3.26
CA TRP A 649 -4.04 -25.49 3.44
C TRP A 649 -3.27 -25.73 2.12
N LEU A 650 -3.96 -25.86 0.97
CA LEU A 650 -3.33 -26.16 -0.33
C LEU A 650 -3.91 -25.28 -1.43
N THR A 651 -3.03 -24.63 -2.19
CA THR A 651 -3.37 -23.99 -3.45
C THR A 651 -2.37 -24.38 -4.53
N ILE A 652 -2.85 -24.62 -5.73
CA ILE A 652 -2.04 -24.94 -6.93
C ILE A 652 -2.54 -24.03 -8.04
N GLY A 653 -1.64 -23.34 -8.72
CA GLY A 653 -1.98 -22.52 -9.86
C GLY A 653 -1.03 -22.76 -11.02
N CYS A 654 -1.58 -22.67 -12.23
CA CYS A 654 -0.80 -22.77 -13.45
C CYS A 654 -1.42 -21.86 -14.52
N TYR A 655 -0.66 -20.90 -14.98
CA TYR A 655 -0.93 -20.19 -16.22
C TYR A 655 -0.04 -20.77 -17.31
N ASN A 656 -0.61 -21.07 -18.46
CA ASN A 656 0.10 -21.64 -19.58
C ASN A 656 -0.36 -21.06 -20.90
N ARG A 657 0.59 -20.83 -21.78
CA ARG A 657 0.39 -20.47 -23.17
C ARG A 657 0.95 -21.59 -24.03
N PHE A 658 0.11 -22.21 -24.84
CA PHE A 658 0.45 -23.35 -25.66
C PHE A 658 0.19 -23.06 -27.13
N ASN A 659 1.22 -23.14 -27.95
CA ASN A 659 1.07 -22.99 -29.39
C ASN A 659 0.63 -24.31 -30.02
N ILE A 660 -0.59 -24.31 -30.57
CA ILE A 660 -1.21 -25.54 -31.13
C ILE A 660 -0.66 -25.95 -32.51
N GLU A 661 -0.01 -25.04 -33.24
CA GLU A 661 0.52 -25.29 -34.60
C GLU A 661 1.87 -26.03 -34.54
N ASN A 662 2.75 -25.66 -33.62
CA ASN A 662 4.08 -26.24 -33.49
C ASN A 662 4.27 -27.07 -32.18
N LEU A 663 3.22 -27.18 -31.38
CA LEU A 663 3.16 -27.95 -30.13
C LEU A 663 4.21 -27.53 -29.09
N ASN A 664 4.63 -26.25 -29.11
CA ASN A 664 5.54 -25.72 -28.10
C ASN A 664 4.80 -24.92 -27.02
N VAL A 665 5.50 -24.66 -25.92
CA VAL A 665 5.03 -23.89 -24.77
C VAL A 665 5.86 -22.60 -24.69
N PRO A 666 5.34 -21.47 -25.18
CA PRO A 666 6.05 -20.19 -25.07
C PRO A 666 6.17 -19.70 -23.63
N GLU A 667 5.18 -19.99 -22.78
CA GLU A 667 5.15 -19.48 -21.42
C GLU A 667 4.42 -20.44 -20.46
N THR A 668 4.99 -20.63 -19.27
CA THR A 668 4.35 -21.34 -18.16
C THR A 668 4.74 -20.68 -16.84
N ASN A 669 3.74 -20.31 -16.04
CA ASN A 669 3.92 -19.84 -14.67
C ASN A 669 3.09 -20.74 -13.76
N ALA A 670 3.75 -21.51 -12.89
CA ALA A 670 3.09 -22.45 -12.01
C ALA A 670 3.51 -22.22 -10.55
N TYR A 671 2.61 -22.46 -9.62
CA TYR A 671 2.94 -22.42 -8.20
C TYR A 671 2.16 -23.43 -7.39
N ILE A 672 2.76 -23.86 -6.28
CA ILE A 672 2.13 -24.63 -5.23
C ILE A 672 2.32 -23.90 -3.93
N GLY A 673 1.22 -23.63 -3.21
CA GLY A 673 1.20 -23.02 -1.89
C GLY A 673 0.67 -23.98 -0.84
N LEU A 674 1.39 -24.10 0.26
CA LEU A 674 1.03 -24.90 1.43
C LEU A 674 0.89 -23.96 2.64
N PHE A 675 -0.19 -24.10 3.39
CA PHE A 675 -0.50 -23.24 4.53
C PHE A 675 -0.94 -24.03 5.75
N ASP A 676 -0.58 -23.58 6.92
CA ASP A 676 -1.19 -24.02 8.18
C ASP A 676 -1.54 -22.76 9.00
N SER A 677 -2.75 -22.23 8.74
CA SER A 677 -3.25 -21.03 9.40
C SER A 677 -2.17 -19.94 9.50
N ASP A 678 -1.74 -19.67 10.72
CA ASP A 678 -0.73 -18.68 11.07
C ASP A 678 0.64 -19.32 11.39
N LYS A 679 0.79 -20.64 11.27
CA LYS A 679 2.01 -21.32 11.66
C LYS A 679 3.05 -21.34 10.57
N PHE A 680 2.65 -21.65 9.35
CA PHE A 680 3.56 -21.60 8.21
C PHE A 680 2.86 -21.32 6.88
N SER A 681 3.62 -20.76 5.95
CA SER A 681 3.29 -20.71 4.53
C SER A 681 4.52 -21.07 3.71
N ILE A 682 4.35 -21.92 2.71
CA ILE A 682 5.43 -22.33 1.80
C ILE A 682 4.90 -22.23 0.37
N TYR A 683 5.63 -21.53 -0.50
CA TYR A 683 5.35 -21.45 -1.92
C TYR A 683 6.52 -21.99 -2.72
N PHE A 684 6.21 -22.82 -3.71
CA PHE A 684 7.12 -23.19 -4.79
C PHE A 684 6.59 -22.58 -6.08
N ILE A 685 7.44 -21.86 -6.80
CA ILE A 685 7.08 -21.09 -7.99
C ILE A 685 8.02 -21.51 -9.12
N SER A 686 7.45 -21.78 -10.28
CA SER A 686 8.17 -22.01 -11.54
C SER A 686 7.75 -20.94 -12.54
N SER A 687 8.70 -20.22 -13.10
CA SER A 687 8.47 -19.20 -14.14
C SER A 687 9.30 -19.57 -15.36
N TYR A 688 8.60 -19.74 -16.47
CA TYR A 688 9.20 -20.09 -17.77
C TYR A 688 8.66 -19.14 -18.86
N LEU A 689 9.57 -18.49 -19.56
CA LEU A 689 9.30 -17.74 -20.78
C LEU A 689 10.38 -18.13 -21.81
N ALA A 690 9.95 -18.66 -22.93
CA ALA A 690 10.85 -19.20 -23.95
C ALA A 690 11.89 -18.16 -24.41
N GLY A 691 13.16 -18.55 -24.34
CA GLY A 691 14.28 -17.67 -24.71
C GLY A 691 14.65 -16.59 -23.67
N ALA A 692 13.80 -16.30 -22.67
CA ALA A 692 14.01 -15.20 -21.72
C ALA A 692 14.20 -15.69 -20.26
N ILE A 693 13.28 -16.47 -19.71
CA ILE A 693 13.25 -16.82 -18.29
C ILE A 693 13.09 -18.32 -18.09
N THR A 694 13.87 -18.92 -17.21
CA THR A 694 13.62 -20.25 -16.63
C THR A 694 14.07 -20.20 -15.18
N GLN A 695 13.14 -19.91 -14.30
CA GLN A 695 13.43 -19.64 -12.88
C GLN A 695 12.55 -20.52 -11.98
N TYR A 696 13.16 -21.04 -10.92
CA TYR A 696 12.47 -21.70 -9.84
C TYR A 696 12.70 -20.93 -8.54
N SER A 697 11.64 -20.69 -7.79
CA SER A 697 11.72 -19.96 -6.53
C SER A 697 10.98 -20.70 -5.42
N ALA A 698 11.50 -20.61 -4.20
CA ALA A 698 10.84 -21.08 -3.00
C ALA A 698 10.77 -19.95 -1.99
N LEU A 699 9.59 -19.74 -1.41
CA LEU A 699 9.33 -18.79 -0.34
C LEU A 699 8.77 -19.58 0.84
N ALA A 700 9.36 -19.42 2.02
CA ALA A 700 8.90 -20.09 3.22
C ALA A 700 8.82 -19.11 4.38
N GLU A 701 7.73 -19.17 5.10
CA GLU A 701 7.54 -18.50 6.37
C GLU A 701 7.16 -19.53 7.42
N TYR A 702 7.79 -19.49 8.59
CA TYR A 702 7.50 -20.36 9.70
C TYR A 702 7.48 -19.57 11.01
N ARG A 703 6.34 -19.55 11.69
CA ARG A 703 6.18 -18.95 13.01
C ARG A 703 6.57 -19.98 14.07
N ILE A 704 7.74 -19.78 14.70
CA ILE A 704 8.21 -20.62 15.80
C ILE A 704 7.38 -20.35 17.05
N SER A 705 7.07 -19.07 17.31
CA SER A 705 6.27 -18.60 18.43
C SER A 705 5.73 -17.19 18.13
N GLU A 706 4.98 -16.59 19.03
CA GLU A 706 4.56 -15.19 18.91
C GLU A 706 5.74 -14.20 18.85
N ARG A 707 6.91 -14.61 19.35
CA ARG A 707 8.12 -13.79 19.40
C ARG A 707 9.08 -14.02 18.25
N TYR A 708 9.01 -15.17 17.59
CA TYR A 708 10.02 -15.57 16.60
C TYR A 708 9.35 -16.09 15.33
N LYS A 709 9.78 -15.55 14.21
CA LYS A 709 9.37 -15.97 12.87
C LYS A 709 10.60 -16.10 11.97
N LEU A 710 10.66 -17.18 11.22
CA LEU A 710 11.68 -17.41 10.19
C LEU A 710 11.09 -17.20 8.81
N LEU A 711 11.80 -16.51 7.96
CA LEU A 711 11.49 -16.38 6.54
C LEU A 711 12.68 -16.86 5.73
N GLY A 712 12.39 -17.55 4.63
CA GLY A 712 13.39 -18.00 3.68
C GLY A 712 12.92 -17.71 2.26
N ARG A 713 13.84 -17.24 1.42
CA ARG A 713 13.62 -17.05 -0.01
C ARG A 713 14.81 -17.62 -0.77
N TRP A 714 14.50 -18.41 -1.80
CA TRP A 714 15.49 -18.99 -2.71
C TRP A 714 15.01 -18.80 -4.13
N SER A 715 15.94 -18.44 -5.02
CA SER A 715 15.68 -18.36 -6.46
C SER A 715 16.84 -18.99 -7.22
N TYR A 716 16.50 -19.86 -8.16
CA TYR A 716 17.44 -20.57 -9.03
C TYR A 716 17.12 -20.23 -10.49
N ASP A 717 18.10 -19.70 -11.19
CA ASP A 717 18.02 -19.50 -12.66
C ASP A 717 18.62 -20.70 -13.37
N TYR A 718 17.78 -21.44 -14.10
CA TYR A 718 18.18 -22.66 -14.81
C TYR A 718 19.07 -22.34 -16.01
N ARG A 719 18.89 -21.18 -16.67
CA ARG A 719 19.69 -20.78 -17.84
C ARG A 719 21.11 -20.41 -17.44
N LEU A 720 21.27 -19.75 -16.31
CA LEU A 720 22.56 -19.39 -15.75
C LEU A 720 23.17 -20.53 -14.92
N ASN A 721 22.38 -21.59 -14.64
CA ASN A 721 22.73 -22.71 -13.79
C ASN A 721 23.26 -22.27 -12.41
N MET A 722 22.58 -21.30 -11.79
CA MET A 722 23.03 -20.72 -10.53
C MET A 722 21.86 -20.34 -9.62
N ILE A 723 22.13 -20.35 -8.31
CA ILE A 723 21.23 -19.76 -7.34
C ILE A 723 21.44 -18.25 -7.34
N THR A 724 20.41 -17.50 -7.74
CA THR A 724 20.48 -16.05 -7.89
C THR A 724 20.17 -15.30 -6.60
N ASP A 725 19.39 -15.89 -5.69
CA ASP A 725 19.03 -15.29 -4.41
C ASP A 725 18.87 -16.36 -3.33
N GLN A 726 19.48 -16.12 -2.19
CA GLN A 726 19.25 -16.85 -0.94
C GLN A 726 19.14 -15.82 0.17
N THR A 727 17.98 -15.67 0.75
CA THR A 727 17.73 -14.75 1.85
C THR A 727 17.08 -15.49 3.01
N TYR A 728 17.64 -15.31 4.19
CA TYR A 728 17.15 -15.86 5.45
C TYR A 728 16.93 -14.70 6.42
N THR A 729 15.73 -14.61 6.98
CA THR A 729 15.38 -13.57 7.93
C THR A 729 14.84 -14.19 9.22
N LEU A 730 15.43 -13.84 10.33
CA LEU A 730 14.88 -14.08 11.66
C LEU A 730 14.20 -12.80 12.13
N TRP A 731 12.90 -12.83 12.17
CA TRP A 731 12.10 -11.79 12.78
C TRP A 731 11.90 -12.12 14.26
N THR A 732 12.20 -11.17 15.13
CA THR A 732 12.04 -11.34 16.57
C THR A 732 11.38 -10.14 17.21
N ARG A 733 10.46 -10.39 18.13
CA ARG A 733 9.81 -9.39 18.94
C ARG A 733 10.49 -9.30 20.29
N LEU A 734 11.10 -8.15 20.57
CA LEU A 734 11.73 -7.87 21.87
C LEU A 734 10.75 -7.09 22.76
N GLY A 735 10.22 -7.78 23.75
CA GLY A 735 9.12 -7.23 24.56
C GLY A 735 7.87 -6.97 23.72
N ASN A 736 7.12 -5.94 24.06
CA ASN A 736 5.93 -5.52 23.30
C ASN A 736 6.20 -4.38 22.32
N SER A 737 7.39 -3.79 22.35
CA SER A 737 7.67 -2.51 21.71
C SER A 737 8.62 -2.59 20.52
N TRP A 738 9.43 -3.64 20.42
CA TRP A 738 10.47 -3.71 19.40
C TRP A 738 10.35 -4.93 18.52
N ILE A 739 10.60 -4.71 17.26
CA ILE A 739 10.81 -5.73 16.25
C ILE A 739 12.25 -5.63 15.78
N VAL A 740 12.97 -6.74 15.80
CA VAL A 740 14.30 -6.84 15.20
C VAL A 740 14.26 -7.89 14.12
N GLU A 741 14.69 -7.51 12.94
CA GLU A 741 14.86 -8.40 11.78
C GLU A 741 16.35 -8.60 11.55
N TYR A 742 16.82 -9.82 11.74
CA TYR A 742 18.17 -10.23 11.36
C TYR A 742 18.11 -10.89 10.00
N GLN A 743 18.83 -10.36 9.04
CA GLN A 743 18.81 -10.86 7.66
C GLN A 743 20.21 -11.25 7.22
N ILE A 744 20.32 -12.41 6.60
CA ILE A 744 21.48 -12.84 5.85
C ILE A 744 21.04 -13.07 4.42
N SER A 745 21.72 -12.48 3.45
CA SER A 745 21.45 -12.73 2.06
C SER A 745 22.73 -12.98 1.26
N TYR A 746 22.60 -13.89 0.31
CA TYR A 746 23.59 -14.14 -0.72
C TYR A 746 22.92 -14.02 -2.07
N ARG A 747 23.45 -13.14 -2.89
CA ARG A 747 22.97 -12.94 -4.27
C ARG A 747 24.08 -13.22 -5.24
N SER A 748 23.74 -13.78 -6.38
CA SER A 748 24.67 -14.17 -7.42
C SER A 748 24.05 -13.81 -8.77
N GLY A 749 24.85 -13.20 -9.66
CA GLY A 749 24.34 -12.74 -10.95
C GLY A 749 25.42 -12.04 -11.77
N SER A 750 25.04 -11.09 -12.60
CA SER A 750 25.98 -10.21 -13.30
C SER A 750 26.76 -9.34 -12.31
N THR A 751 27.83 -8.71 -12.73
CA THR A 751 28.89 -8.09 -11.92
C THR A 751 28.45 -7.27 -10.70
N ARG A 752 27.27 -6.63 -10.72
CA ARG A 752 26.73 -5.89 -9.58
C ARG A 752 25.76 -6.66 -8.69
N GLN A 753 25.49 -7.92 -8.99
CA GLN A 753 24.53 -8.73 -8.24
C GLN A 753 25.19 -9.78 -7.35
N ASN A 754 26.53 -9.93 -7.44
CA ASN A 754 27.27 -10.82 -6.56
C ASN A 754 27.54 -10.14 -5.24
N ASN A 755 26.67 -10.29 -4.26
CA ASN A 755 26.90 -9.75 -2.94
C ASN A 755 26.52 -10.71 -1.81
N PHE A 756 27.26 -10.60 -0.73
CA PHE A 756 26.88 -11.14 0.56
C PHE A 756 26.51 -9.99 1.47
N SER A 757 25.38 -10.09 2.15
CA SER A 757 24.99 -9.12 3.15
C SER A 757 24.50 -9.77 4.44
N PHE A 758 24.83 -9.15 5.54
CA PHE A 758 24.29 -9.42 6.86
C PHE A 758 23.81 -8.11 7.46
N GLY A 759 22.62 -8.05 8.01
CA GLY A 759 22.09 -6.83 8.60
C GLY A 759 21.09 -7.09 9.70
N ALA A 760 20.91 -6.07 10.52
CA ALA A 760 19.84 -5.99 11.49
C ALA A 760 19.06 -4.70 11.26
N ARG A 761 17.73 -4.82 11.21
CA ARG A 761 16.80 -3.69 11.21
C ARG A 761 16.10 -3.66 12.55
N LEU A 762 16.18 -2.54 13.22
CA LEU A 762 15.41 -2.26 14.43
C LEU A 762 14.22 -1.39 14.08
N SER A 763 13.04 -1.80 14.48
CA SER A 763 11.82 -1.06 14.28
C SER A 763 10.92 -1.11 15.50
N MET A 764 10.12 -0.07 15.73
CA MET A 764 9.16 -0.04 16.81
C MET A 764 7.84 -0.73 16.39
N ALA A 765 7.31 -1.60 17.24
CA ALA A 765 5.97 -2.16 17.05
C ALA A 765 4.95 -1.07 17.46
N ILE A 766 4.25 -0.51 16.47
CA ILE A 766 3.11 0.39 16.73
C ILE A 766 1.87 -0.50 16.78
N PHE A 767 1.11 -0.41 17.88
CA PHE A 767 -0.13 -1.16 18.10
C PHE A 767 -1.36 -0.34 17.73
#